data_6d484b71ca27a047b8eb4d1af9365f7a
#
_entry.id   6d484b71ca27a047b8eb4d1af9365f7a
#
_cell.length_a   1.000
_cell.length_b   1.000
_cell.length_c   1.000
_cell.angle_alpha   90.00
_cell.angle_beta   90.00
_cell.angle_gamma   90.00
#
_symmetry.space_group_name_H-M   'P 1'
#
loop_
_entity.id
_entity.type
_entity.pdbx_description
1 polymer ?
#
loop_
_entity_poly.entity_id
_entity_poly.type
_entity_poly.pdbx_seq_one_letter_code
_entity_poly.pdbx_strand_id
1 'polypeptide(L)'
;MSDMQTRYLERLAELYPTIAAASTEVINLEAILNLPKGTEHFLTDIHGEYEAFSHVLRNGSGAVRRKVNDVFGNTLSSQDKQTLATLIYYPREKMAKILEHVKNKEDWYKITLYRLIEVSKRAASKYTRSKVRKALPQEFAYVIEELITEKVDVRDKESYYNAIIQTIIRVGRAGEFIVALCELIQRLIVDHLHILGDIYDRGPGPHMIMDKLMTYHSLDIQWGNHDVLWMGAAAGQKGCIANVIRICARYGNLDILEDGYGINLLPLATFSLDTYGSDPCACFQLKGANACSPSETELNIRMHKAISIIQFKVEGQIIREHPEFCLDGRNLLHRIDLDRGTILLEGGEQEMLDRYFPTIDPADPYRLTAEENAIMERLAAAFQNCEKLQQHMRFLLAKGSLYKVYNGNLLYHGCIPLNRDGSFKEVDIYGQKYKGKSLYECLDGYVRKAFMAVDPVERARGRDICWYIWLHQDSPLFGKDKMATFERYFLADKETHREEKNPYYCMLEDEDTVGRILEEFGLSPQEGHIVNGHVPVKSKNGENPVKCGGKVLVIDGGFSRAYQKETGIAGYTLIYNSYGLILAAHEPFESTEAAIEKESDIHSESTIVKRVSSRKLVGDTDVGKQLKTKIKDLEMLLEAYHTGAIVERFPVR
;
A
#
# COMPACT_ATOMS: atom_id res chain seq x y z
N MET A 1 -19.63 -7.78 -41.95
CA MET A 1 -18.74 -7.18 -40.92
C MET A 1 -18.39 -5.75 -41.29
N SER A 2 -18.22 -4.84 -40.32
CA SER A 2 -17.69 -3.50 -40.60
C SER A 2 -16.18 -3.58 -40.93
N ASP A 3 -15.65 -2.59 -41.68
CA ASP A 3 -14.19 -2.52 -41.99
C ASP A 3 -13.32 -2.55 -40.71
N MET A 4 -13.76 -1.89 -39.63
CA MET A 4 -13.09 -1.90 -38.34
C MET A 4 -13.09 -3.30 -37.70
N GLN A 5 -14.20 -4.02 -37.77
CA GLN A 5 -14.32 -5.38 -37.22
C GLN A 5 -13.45 -6.37 -38.01
N THR A 6 -13.38 -6.23 -39.32
CA THR A 6 -12.48 -7.07 -40.15
C THR A 6 -11.03 -6.85 -39.77
N ARG A 7 -10.58 -5.60 -39.67
CA ARG A 7 -9.18 -5.28 -39.24
C ARG A 7 -8.85 -5.78 -37.82
N TYR A 8 -9.83 -5.73 -36.93
CA TYR A 8 -9.63 -6.29 -35.57
C TYR A 8 -9.42 -7.81 -35.60
N LEU A 9 -10.26 -8.52 -36.36
CA LEU A 9 -10.16 -9.97 -36.50
C LEU A 9 -8.87 -10.39 -37.25
N GLU A 10 -8.43 -9.61 -38.26
CA GLU A 10 -7.13 -9.82 -38.91
C GLU A 10 -5.96 -9.74 -37.95
N ARG A 11 -5.97 -8.75 -37.02
CA ARG A 11 -4.99 -8.63 -35.96
C ARG A 11 -5.04 -9.80 -34.96
N LEU A 12 -6.25 -10.23 -34.61
CA LEU A 12 -6.43 -11.39 -33.72
C LEU A 12 -5.95 -12.68 -34.41
N ALA A 13 -6.11 -12.81 -35.72
CA ALA A 13 -5.61 -13.90 -36.52
C ALA A 13 -4.07 -13.98 -36.58
N GLU A 14 -3.35 -12.89 -36.33
CA GLU A 14 -1.89 -12.91 -36.19
C GLU A 14 -1.46 -13.70 -34.92
N LEU A 15 -2.25 -13.62 -33.85
CA LEU A 15 -2.00 -14.34 -32.60
C LEU A 15 -2.53 -15.78 -32.61
N TYR A 16 -3.64 -16.00 -33.31
CA TYR A 16 -4.31 -17.30 -33.42
C TYR A 16 -4.54 -17.67 -34.90
N PRO A 17 -3.46 -18.05 -35.62
CA PRO A 17 -3.47 -18.09 -37.09
C PRO A 17 -4.29 -19.22 -37.70
N THR A 18 -4.77 -20.18 -36.90
CA THR A 18 -5.56 -21.32 -37.37
C THR A 18 -6.80 -21.56 -36.51
N ILE A 19 -7.80 -22.23 -37.08
CA ILE A 19 -8.98 -22.73 -36.33
C ILE A 19 -8.54 -23.56 -35.13
N ALA A 20 -7.55 -24.42 -35.25
CA ALA A 20 -7.04 -25.25 -34.17
C ALA A 20 -6.44 -24.39 -33.02
N ALA A 21 -5.67 -23.35 -33.35
CA ALA A 21 -5.09 -22.45 -32.35
C ALA A 21 -6.17 -21.67 -31.59
N ALA A 22 -7.13 -21.08 -32.31
CA ALA A 22 -8.22 -20.33 -31.73
C ALA A 22 -9.14 -21.20 -30.87
N SER A 23 -9.54 -22.40 -31.37
CA SER A 23 -10.37 -23.34 -30.64
C SER A 23 -9.70 -23.84 -29.35
N THR A 24 -8.40 -24.18 -29.42
CA THR A 24 -7.62 -24.61 -28.24
C THR A 24 -7.60 -23.53 -27.16
N GLU A 25 -7.44 -22.26 -27.56
CA GLU A 25 -7.46 -21.15 -26.59
C GLU A 25 -8.87 -20.96 -25.99
N VAL A 26 -9.95 -21.05 -26.79
CA VAL A 26 -11.33 -21.01 -26.25
C VAL A 26 -11.52 -22.10 -25.20
N ILE A 27 -11.14 -23.34 -25.49
CA ILE A 27 -11.25 -24.48 -24.55
C ILE A 27 -10.45 -24.18 -23.26
N ASN A 28 -9.23 -23.64 -23.40
CA ASN A 28 -8.38 -23.29 -22.28
C ASN A 28 -9.02 -22.19 -21.40
N LEU A 29 -9.52 -21.12 -22.03
CA LEU A 29 -10.16 -20.01 -21.32
C LEU A 29 -11.45 -20.44 -20.61
N GLU A 30 -12.30 -21.24 -21.25
CA GLU A 30 -13.50 -21.82 -20.64
C GLU A 30 -13.16 -22.70 -19.42
N ALA A 31 -12.10 -23.51 -19.51
CA ALA A 31 -11.64 -24.29 -18.37
C ALA A 31 -11.16 -23.40 -17.21
N ILE A 32 -10.47 -22.28 -17.51
CA ILE A 32 -9.98 -21.32 -16.50
C ILE A 32 -11.16 -20.67 -15.77
N LEU A 33 -12.25 -20.32 -16.45
CA LEU A 33 -13.44 -19.71 -15.83
C LEU A 33 -14.02 -20.57 -14.70
N ASN A 34 -13.85 -21.89 -14.78
CA ASN A 34 -14.34 -22.86 -13.80
C ASN A 34 -13.37 -23.13 -12.62
N LEU A 35 -12.19 -22.51 -12.61
CA LEU A 35 -11.30 -22.60 -11.46
C LEU A 35 -11.80 -21.74 -10.29
N PRO A 36 -11.45 -22.08 -9.05
CA PRO A 36 -11.74 -21.24 -7.90
C PRO A 36 -11.14 -19.85 -8.05
N LYS A 37 -11.89 -18.82 -7.61
CA LYS A 37 -11.39 -17.45 -7.49
C LYS A 37 -10.08 -17.43 -6.72
N GLY A 38 -9.11 -16.66 -7.20
CA GLY A 38 -7.85 -16.38 -6.52
C GLY A 38 -8.05 -15.69 -5.17
N THR A 39 -7.00 -15.67 -4.36
CA THR A 39 -7.01 -15.02 -3.05
C THR A 39 -6.46 -13.62 -3.16
N GLU A 40 -7.24 -12.64 -2.74
CA GLU A 40 -6.85 -11.23 -2.65
C GLU A 40 -6.62 -10.87 -1.19
N HIS A 41 -5.55 -10.11 -0.92
CA HIS A 41 -5.27 -9.52 0.37
C HIS A 41 -5.34 -8.00 0.27
N PHE A 42 -5.94 -7.37 1.29
CA PHE A 42 -6.08 -5.92 1.40
C PHE A 42 -5.40 -5.46 2.68
N LEU A 43 -4.51 -4.49 2.56
CA LEU A 43 -3.73 -3.90 3.64
C LEU A 43 -3.76 -2.37 3.49
N THR A 44 -3.69 -1.65 4.60
CA THR A 44 -3.66 -0.18 4.61
C THR A 44 -2.79 0.33 5.75
N ASP A 45 -2.44 1.62 5.70
CA ASP A 45 -1.80 2.37 6.80
C ASP A 45 -0.52 1.68 7.32
N ILE A 46 0.34 1.24 6.39
CA ILE A 46 1.57 0.49 6.69
C ILE A 46 2.60 1.39 7.38
N HIS A 47 2.64 2.68 7.00
CA HIS A 47 3.42 3.71 7.64
C HIS A 47 4.87 3.34 7.93
N GLY A 48 5.60 2.85 6.94
CA GLY A 48 7.02 2.57 7.06
C GLY A 48 7.41 1.40 7.97
N GLU A 49 6.46 0.62 8.49
CA GLU A 49 6.71 -0.54 9.37
C GLU A 49 7.13 -1.78 8.56
N TYR A 50 8.31 -1.72 7.96
CA TYR A 50 8.82 -2.72 7.02
C TYR A 50 8.86 -4.14 7.57
N GLU A 51 9.34 -4.33 8.81
CA GLU A 51 9.51 -5.68 9.37
C GLU A 51 8.15 -6.38 9.55
N ALA A 52 7.18 -5.71 10.19
CA ALA A 52 5.85 -6.24 10.41
C ALA A 52 5.14 -6.50 9.08
N PHE A 53 5.19 -5.54 8.15
CA PHE A 53 4.61 -5.68 6.82
C PHE A 53 5.24 -6.84 6.03
N SER A 54 6.58 -6.93 6.02
CA SER A 54 7.29 -8.01 5.33
C SER A 54 6.95 -9.38 5.90
N HIS A 55 6.80 -9.50 7.22
CA HIS A 55 6.36 -10.73 7.88
C HIS A 55 4.93 -11.12 7.48
N VAL A 56 3.98 -10.18 7.50
CA VAL A 56 2.59 -10.41 7.09
C VAL A 56 2.50 -10.89 5.62
N LEU A 57 3.32 -10.33 4.73
CA LEU A 57 3.39 -10.81 3.34
C LEU A 57 3.94 -12.24 3.26
N ARG A 58 5.00 -12.56 4.01
CA ARG A 58 5.67 -13.87 3.99
C ARG A 58 4.80 -14.96 4.59
N ASN A 59 4.08 -14.69 5.68
CA ASN A 59 3.18 -15.66 6.31
C ASN A 59 1.80 -15.73 5.63
N GLY A 60 1.52 -14.80 4.68
CA GLY A 60 0.24 -14.67 3.99
C GLY A 60 -0.91 -14.47 4.96
N SER A 61 -0.73 -13.61 5.97
CA SER A 61 -1.71 -13.38 7.04
C SER A 61 -2.18 -14.66 7.71
N GLY A 62 -1.22 -15.55 8.02
CA GLY A 62 -1.45 -16.86 8.61
C GLY A 62 -1.89 -17.97 7.64
N ALA A 63 -1.99 -17.68 6.34
CA ALA A 63 -2.43 -18.68 5.35
C ALA A 63 -1.40 -19.78 5.13
N VAL A 64 -0.09 -19.50 5.22
CA VAL A 64 0.97 -20.51 5.15
C VAL A 64 0.79 -21.55 6.25
N ARG A 65 0.64 -21.09 7.51
CA ARG A 65 0.46 -21.97 8.67
C ARG A 65 -0.78 -22.86 8.53
N ARG A 66 -1.90 -22.27 8.05
CA ARG A 66 -3.12 -23.04 7.74
C ARG A 66 -2.84 -24.12 6.69
N LYS A 67 -2.09 -23.81 5.62
CA LYS A 67 -1.72 -24.79 4.58
C LYS A 67 -0.86 -25.92 5.12
N VAL A 68 0.14 -25.62 5.95
CA VAL A 68 0.97 -26.62 6.63
C VAL A 68 0.11 -27.53 7.51
N ASN A 69 -0.83 -26.96 8.27
CA ASN A 69 -1.76 -27.74 9.09
C ASN A 69 -2.71 -28.61 8.24
N ASP A 70 -3.23 -28.07 7.12
CA ASP A 70 -4.11 -28.81 6.21
C ASP A 70 -3.40 -30.03 5.57
N VAL A 71 -2.10 -29.90 5.28
CA VAL A 71 -1.31 -30.97 4.66
C VAL A 71 -0.95 -32.07 5.66
N PHE A 72 -0.47 -31.68 6.84
CA PHE A 72 0.13 -32.64 7.77
C PHE A 72 -0.78 -33.03 8.93
N GLY A 73 -1.87 -32.30 9.20
CA GLY A 73 -2.82 -32.66 10.26
C GLY A 73 -2.13 -33.09 11.55
N ASN A 74 -2.31 -34.34 11.95
CA ASN A 74 -1.68 -34.93 13.14
C ASN A 74 -0.40 -35.73 12.84
N THR A 75 0.06 -35.76 11.57
CA THR A 75 1.27 -36.51 11.19
C THR A 75 2.58 -35.83 11.58
N LEU A 76 2.53 -34.50 11.81
CA LEU A 76 3.66 -33.73 12.35
C LEU A 76 3.29 -33.13 13.71
N SER A 77 4.29 -33.05 14.58
CA SER A 77 4.15 -32.33 15.86
C SER A 77 3.86 -30.84 15.63
N SER A 78 3.26 -30.17 16.61
CA SER A 78 3.02 -28.72 16.54
C SER A 78 4.33 -27.95 16.36
N GLN A 79 5.41 -28.40 17.00
CA GLN A 79 6.74 -27.80 16.87
C GLN A 79 7.30 -27.96 15.45
N ASP A 80 7.25 -29.16 14.86
CA ASP A 80 7.73 -29.37 13.48
C ASP A 80 6.96 -28.52 12.47
N LYS A 81 5.64 -28.38 12.64
CA LYS A 81 4.81 -27.53 11.79
C LYS A 81 5.17 -26.05 11.93
N GLN A 82 5.49 -25.59 13.14
CA GLN A 82 5.92 -24.23 13.42
C GLN A 82 7.30 -23.96 12.80
N THR A 83 8.26 -24.87 12.99
CA THR A 83 9.59 -24.82 12.36
C THR A 83 9.48 -24.78 10.84
N LEU A 84 8.63 -25.63 10.24
CA LEU A 84 8.41 -25.64 8.79
C LEU A 84 7.78 -24.33 8.29
N ALA A 85 6.80 -23.78 9.00
CA ALA A 85 6.19 -22.51 8.66
C ALA A 85 7.22 -21.37 8.73
N THR A 86 8.03 -21.31 9.80
CA THR A 86 9.10 -20.30 9.95
C THR A 86 10.17 -20.46 8.86
N LEU A 87 10.50 -21.68 8.44
CA LEU A 87 11.39 -21.94 7.31
C LEU A 87 10.79 -21.40 6.00
N ILE A 88 9.48 -21.56 5.79
CA ILE A 88 8.81 -20.99 4.60
C ILE A 88 8.86 -19.46 4.65
N TYR A 89 8.73 -18.82 5.81
CA TYR A 89 8.78 -17.36 5.93
C TYR A 89 10.18 -16.80 5.71
N TYR A 90 11.20 -17.44 6.30
CA TYR A 90 12.60 -17.00 6.33
C TYR A 90 13.55 -18.12 5.89
N PRO A 91 13.50 -18.55 4.62
CA PRO A 91 14.17 -19.78 4.20
C PRO A 91 15.69 -19.75 4.38
N ARG A 92 16.35 -18.64 4.05
CA ARG A 92 17.82 -18.55 4.14
C ARG A 92 18.29 -18.48 5.58
N GLU A 93 17.70 -17.59 6.35
CA GLU A 93 18.07 -17.29 7.74
C GLU A 93 17.74 -18.48 8.66
N LYS A 94 16.53 -19.04 8.53
CA LYS A 94 16.10 -20.18 9.35
C LYS A 94 16.88 -21.44 9.02
N MET A 95 17.11 -21.71 7.74
CA MET A 95 17.92 -22.86 7.29
C MET A 95 19.35 -22.80 7.85
N ALA A 96 20.01 -21.62 7.80
CA ALA A 96 21.35 -21.45 8.34
C ALA A 96 21.40 -21.86 9.81
N LYS A 97 20.49 -21.32 10.65
CA LYS A 97 20.42 -21.67 12.09
C LYS A 97 20.14 -23.15 12.35
N ILE A 98 19.26 -23.78 11.56
CA ILE A 98 18.96 -25.21 11.71
C ILE A 98 20.22 -26.06 11.40
N LEU A 99 20.93 -25.72 10.31
CA LEU A 99 22.10 -26.49 9.86
C LEU A 99 23.32 -26.39 10.78
N GLU A 100 23.37 -25.42 11.70
CA GLU A 100 24.37 -25.34 12.76
C GLU A 100 24.25 -26.49 13.78
N HIS A 101 23.02 -26.99 14.01
CA HIS A 101 22.72 -27.94 15.06
C HIS A 101 22.36 -29.36 14.54
N VAL A 102 22.10 -29.50 13.24
CA VAL A 102 21.72 -30.78 12.63
C VAL A 102 22.96 -31.67 12.43
N LYS A 103 22.93 -32.89 12.99
CA LYS A 103 24.01 -33.88 12.86
C LYS A 103 24.09 -34.49 11.46
N ASN A 104 22.95 -34.85 10.89
CA ASN A 104 22.84 -35.41 9.53
C ASN A 104 22.13 -34.42 8.59
N LYS A 105 22.91 -33.63 7.88
CA LYS A 105 22.40 -32.61 6.96
C LYS A 105 21.68 -33.23 5.75
N GLU A 106 22.12 -34.39 5.28
CA GLU A 106 21.54 -35.06 4.12
C GLU A 106 20.11 -35.52 4.41
N ASP A 107 19.89 -36.18 5.56
CA ASP A 107 18.56 -36.61 5.99
C ASP A 107 17.64 -35.42 6.24
N TRP A 108 18.17 -34.36 6.84
CA TRP A 108 17.39 -33.14 7.05
C TRP A 108 16.94 -32.51 5.74
N TYR A 109 17.84 -32.38 4.74
CA TYR A 109 17.50 -31.89 3.42
C TYR A 109 16.43 -32.76 2.75
N LYS A 110 16.59 -34.05 2.81
CA LYS A 110 15.64 -35.01 2.23
C LYS A 110 14.24 -34.84 2.82
N ILE A 111 14.12 -34.86 4.14
CA ILE A 111 12.83 -34.73 4.83
C ILE A 111 12.21 -33.36 4.56
N THR A 112 13.00 -32.29 4.60
CA THR A 112 12.53 -30.92 4.37
C THR A 112 12.03 -30.72 2.95
N LEU A 113 12.73 -31.23 1.95
CA LEU A 113 12.31 -31.19 0.54
C LEU A 113 10.97 -31.90 0.33
N TYR A 114 10.79 -33.10 0.88
CA TYR A 114 9.49 -33.81 0.82
C TYR A 114 8.36 -32.99 1.43
N ARG A 115 8.58 -32.43 2.63
CA ARG A 115 7.58 -31.60 3.31
C ARG A 115 7.20 -30.37 2.48
N LEU A 116 8.17 -29.67 1.93
CA LEU A 116 7.93 -28.47 1.11
C LEU A 116 7.27 -28.78 -0.22
N ILE A 117 7.60 -29.91 -0.87
CA ILE A 117 6.94 -30.38 -2.08
C ILE A 117 5.44 -30.61 -1.82
N GLU A 118 5.07 -31.27 -0.71
CA GLU A 118 3.67 -31.51 -0.38
C GLU A 118 2.90 -30.19 -0.09
N VAL A 119 3.50 -29.24 0.62
CA VAL A 119 2.91 -27.90 0.81
C VAL A 119 2.76 -27.18 -0.53
N SER A 120 3.75 -27.27 -1.41
CA SER A 120 3.73 -26.67 -2.75
C SER A 120 2.62 -27.27 -3.62
N LYS A 121 2.43 -28.59 -3.62
CA LYS A 121 1.30 -29.28 -4.28
C LYS A 121 -0.04 -28.72 -3.81
N ARG A 122 -0.21 -28.60 -2.50
CA ARG A 122 -1.43 -28.05 -1.89
C ARG A 122 -1.65 -26.57 -2.25
N ALA A 123 -0.61 -25.76 -2.29
CA ALA A 123 -0.69 -24.36 -2.71
C ALA A 123 -1.03 -24.22 -4.20
N ALA A 124 -0.45 -25.08 -5.05
CA ALA A 124 -0.66 -25.09 -6.50
C ALA A 124 -2.02 -25.65 -6.94
N SER A 125 -2.71 -26.45 -6.10
CA SER A 125 -3.90 -27.23 -6.46
C SER A 125 -5.09 -26.45 -7.02
N LYS A 126 -5.15 -25.13 -6.80
CA LYS A 126 -6.22 -24.24 -7.28
C LYS A 126 -5.88 -23.52 -8.61
N TYR A 127 -4.71 -23.80 -9.19
CA TYR A 127 -4.19 -23.07 -10.36
C TYR A 127 -3.99 -23.98 -11.56
N THR A 128 -3.95 -23.36 -12.76
CA THR A 128 -3.49 -24.05 -13.97
C THR A 128 -1.99 -24.33 -13.90
N ARG A 129 -1.54 -25.38 -14.58
CA ARG A 129 -0.10 -25.66 -14.73
C ARG A 129 0.66 -24.46 -15.31
N SER A 130 0.08 -23.78 -16.30
CA SER A 130 0.68 -22.58 -16.91
C SER A 130 0.90 -21.45 -15.91
N LYS A 131 -0.06 -21.20 -14.99
CA LYS A 131 0.08 -20.17 -13.95
C LYS A 131 1.17 -20.56 -12.95
N VAL A 132 1.20 -21.83 -12.54
CA VAL A 132 2.25 -22.33 -11.64
C VAL A 132 3.62 -22.22 -12.29
N ARG A 133 3.76 -22.64 -13.56
CA ARG A 133 5.03 -22.55 -14.32
C ARG A 133 5.58 -21.11 -14.38
N LYS A 134 4.70 -20.12 -14.61
CA LYS A 134 5.08 -18.68 -14.58
C LYS A 134 5.53 -18.18 -13.21
N ALA A 135 5.16 -18.88 -12.15
CA ALA A 135 5.56 -18.56 -10.78
C ALA A 135 6.89 -19.20 -10.37
N LEU A 136 7.36 -20.22 -11.11
CA LEU A 136 8.59 -20.95 -10.81
C LEU A 136 9.85 -20.14 -11.13
N PRO A 137 10.90 -20.27 -10.31
CA PRO A 137 12.21 -19.74 -10.64
C PRO A 137 12.77 -20.49 -11.85
N GLN A 138 13.31 -19.74 -12.83
CA GLN A 138 13.72 -20.31 -14.13
C GLN A 138 14.68 -21.49 -14.03
N GLU A 139 15.65 -21.42 -13.13
CA GLU A 139 16.69 -22.45 -12.98
C GLU A 139 16.18 -23.79 -12.44
N PHE A 140 15.06 -23.80 -11.69
CA PHE A 140 14.47 -25.01 -11.12
C PHE A 140 13.10 -25.36 -11.70
N ALA A 141 12.61 -24.58 -12.67
CA ALA A 141 11.22 -24.66 -13.14
C ALA A 141 10.81 -26.07 -13.57
N TYR A 142 11.63 -26.72 -14.40
CA TYR A 142 11.35 -28.07 -14.87
C TYR A 142 11.27 -29.10 -13.73
N VAL A 143 12.26 -29.08 -12.84
CA VAL A 143 12.36 -30.07 -11.76
C VAL A 143 11.23 -29.87 -10.72
N ILE A 144 10.94 -28.60 -10.36
CA ILE A 144 9.84 -28.31 -9.42
C ILE A 144 8.51 -28.69 -10.06
N GLU A 145 8.26 -28.34 -11.34
CA GLU A 145 7.02 -28.71 -12.03
C GLU A 145 6.81 -30.22 -12.02
N GLU A 146 7.84 -31.00 -12.32
CA GLU A 146 7.78 -32.48 -12.28
C GLU A 146 7.39 -32.97 -10.87
N LEU A 147 8.06 -32.46 -9.82
CA LEU A 147 7.84 -32.90 -8.44
C LEU A 147 6.45 -32.52 -7.88
N ILE A 148 5.86 -31.39 -8.30
CA ILE A 148 4.57 -30.92 -7.78
C ILE A 148 3.37 -31.37 -8.60
N THR A 149 3.56 -31.83 -9.85
CA THR A 149 2.45 -32.16 -10.75
C THR A 149 2.02 -33.62 -10.64
N GLU A 150 2.94 -34.51 -10.35
CA GLU A 150 2.68 -35.93 -10.33
C GLU A 150 2.10 -36.40 -8.98
N LYS A 151 1.26 -37.45 -9.04
CA LYS A 151 0.77 -38.14 -7.84
C LYS A 151 1.80 -39.15 -7.37
N VAL A 152 2.17 -39.11 -6.10
CA VAL A 152 3.15 -40.03 -5.47
C VAL A 152 2.69 -41.51 -5.47
N ASP A 153 1.39 -41.77 -5.66
CA ASP A 153 0.78 -43.11 -5.58
C ASP A 153 1.11 -44.07 -6.76
N VAL A 154 1.92 -43.57 -7.72
CA VAL A 154 2.36 -44.43 -8.85
C VAL A 154 3.68 -45.09 -8.46
N ARG A 155 3.63 -46.37 -8.04
CA ARG A 155 4.78 -47.20 -7.62
C ARG A 155 5.96 -47.11 -8.60
N ASP A 156 5.68 -46.97 -9.89
CA ASP A 156 6.69 -46.94 -10.96
C ASP A 156 7.54 -45.65 -10.96
N LYS A 157 7.06 -44.56 -10.32
CA LYS A 157 7.78 -43.27 -10.29
C LYS A 157 8.42 -42.97 -8.93
N GLU A 158 8.20 -43.76 -7.88
CA GLU A 158 8.80 -43.50 -6.55
C GLU A 158 10.33 -43.46 -6.61
N SER A 159 10.93 -44.41 -7.30
CA SER A 159 12.39 -44.44 -7.51
C SER A 159 12.90 -43.23 -8.28
N TYR A 160 12.14 -42.75 -9.27
CA TYR A 160 12.46 -41.56 -10.05
C TYR A 160 12.46 -40.30 -9.19
N TYR A 161 11.45 -40.08 -8.34
CA TYR A 161 11.42 -38.95 -7.43
C TYR A 161 12.53 -38.97 -6.40
N ASN A 162 12.77 -40.17 -5.81
CA ASN A 162 13.86 -40.35 -4.87
C ASN A 162 15.21 -40.01 -5.54
N ALA A 163 15.42 -40.43 -6.79
CA ALA A 163 16.64 -40.14 -7.55
C ALA A 163 16.82 -38.64 -7.81
N ILE A 164 15.74 -37.91 -8.14
CA ILE A 164 15.79 -36.47 -8.30
C ILE A 164 16.25 -35.77 -7.00
N ILE A 165 15.57 -36.07 -5.87
CA ILE A 165 15.86 -35.45 -4.57
C ILE A 165 17.29 -35.80 -4.12
N GLN A 166 17.70 -37.04 -4.22
CA GLN A 166 19.08 -37.47 -3.91
C GLN A 166 20.11 -36.76 -4.79
N THR A 167 19.79 -36.56 -6.07
CA THR A 167 20.69 -35.86 -6.97
C THR A 167 20.81 -34.37 -6.61
N ILE A 168 19.71 -33.68 -6.28
CA ILE A 168 19.73 -32.29 -5.82
C ILE A 168 20.63 -32.14 -4.57
N ILE A 169 20.54 -33.09 -3.63
CA ILE A 169 21.37 -33.09 -2.41
C ILE A 169 22.84 -33.36 -2.78
N ARG A 170 23.10 -34.39 -3.58
CA ARG A 170 24.46 -34.81 -3.97
C ARG A 170 25.22 -33.72 -4.73
N VAL A 171 24.54 -32.93 -5.58
CA VAL A 171 25.16 -31.83 -6.33
C VAL A 171 25.26 -30.53 -5.52
N GLY A 172 24.85 -30.54 -4.23
CA GLY A 172 24.97 -29.43 -3.31
C GLY A 172 23.95 -28.30 -3.52
N ARG A 173 22.85 -28.53 -4.27
CA ARG A 173 21.83 -27.50 -4.58
C ARG A 173 20.59 -27.54 -3.67
N ALA A 174 20.59 -28.38 -2.62
CA ALA A 174 19.42 -28.57 -1.76
C ALA A 174 18.96 -27.29 -1.05
N GLY A 175 19.89 -26.46 -0.57
CA GLY A 175 19.57 -25.20 0.09
C GLY A 175 18.86 -24.21 -0.83
N GLU A 176 19.36 -24.03 -2.05
CA GLU A 176 18.76 -23.14 -3.05
C GLU A 176 17.39 -23.66 -3.51
N PHE A 177 17.25 -24.98 -3.62
CA PHE A 177 15.98 -25.61 -3.99
C PHE A 177 14.92 -25.44 -2.89
N ILE A 178 15.30 -25.53 -1.60
CA ILE A 178 14.43 -25.20 -0.46
C ILE A 178 13.95 -23.76 -0.53
N VAL A 179 14.87 -22.81 -0.78
CA VAL A 179 14.52 -21.38 -0.94
C VAL A 179 13.51 -21.20 -2.07
N ALA A 180 13.76 -21.82 -3.23
CA ALA A 180 12.86 -21.77 -4.39
C ALA A 180 11.45 -22.29 -4.10
N LEU A 181 11.33 -23.41 -3.37
CA LEU A 181 10.03 -23.97 -2.95
C LEU A 181 9.32 -23.03 -1.95
N CYS A 182 10.03 -22.46 -0.99
CA CYS A 182 9.46 -21.52 -0.02
C CYS A 182 8.93 -20.27 -0.70
N GLU A 183 9.69 -19.67 -1.62
CA GLU A 183 9.30 -18.50 -2.41
C GLU A 183 8.10 -18.82 -3.32
N LEU A 184 8.06 -20.01 -3.92
CA LEU A 184 6.89 -20.48 -4.67
C LEU A 184 5.64 -20.58 -3.80
N ILE A 185 5.74 -21.17 -2.60
CA ILE A 185 4.61 -21.27 -1.67
C ILE A 185 4.09 -19.88 -1.32
N GLN A 186 4.96 -18.95 -0.93
CA GLN A 186 4.58 -17.56 -0.61
C GLN A 186 3.85 -16.90 -1.79
N ARG A 187 4.38 -17.06 -3.01
CA ARG A 187 3.80 -16.49 -4.23
C ARG A 187 2.44 -17.08 -4.60
N LEU A 188 2.20 -18.36 -4.34
CA LEU A 188 0.95 -19.04 -4.68
C LEU A 188 -0.16 -18.86 -3.62
N ILE A 189 0.15 -18.37 -2.44
CA ILE A 189 -0.83 -18.16 -1.37
C ILE A 189 -1.69 -16.91 -1.63
N VAL A 190 -1.08 -15.82 -2.10
CA VAL A 190 -1.75 -14.55 -2.41
C VAL A 190 -1.69 -14.30 -3.91
N ASP A 191 -2.83 -14.23 -4.57
CA ASP A 191 -2.91 -13.99 -6.01
C ASP A 191 -2.76 -12.52 -6.37
N HIS A 192 -3.34 -11.65 -5.56
CA HIS A 192 -3.33 -10.21 -5.76
C HIS A 192 -3.31 -9.48 -4.42
N LEU A 193 -2.54 -8.40 -4.36
CA LEU A 193 -2.38 -7.56 -3.18
C LEU A 193 -2.96 -6.18 -3.47
N HIS A 194 -3.86 -5.70 -2.61
CA HIS A 194 -4.36 -4.34 -2.62
C HIS A 194 -3.75 -3.58 -1.45
N ILE A 195 -3.07 -2.46 -1.71
CA ILE A 195 -2.57 -1.55 -0.70
C ILE A 195 -3.44 -0.29 -0.72
N LEU A 196 -4.17 -0.05 0.35
CA LEU A 196 -5.11 1.07 0.46
C LEU A 196 -4.46 2.31 1.10
N GLY A 197 -3.23 2.58 0.70
CA GLY A 197 -2.52 3.81 1.01
C GLY A 197 -1.79 3.86 2.35
N ASP A 198 -1.16 5.01 2.55
CA ASP A 198 -0.32 5.36 3.66
C ASP A 198 0.85 4.37 3.87
N ILE A 199 1.64 4.22 2.79
CA ILE A 199 2.91 3.48 2.81
C ILE A 199 3.97 4.29 3.55
N TYR A 200 3.97 5.61 3.33
CA TYR A 200 4.97 6.55 3.84
C TYR A 200 4.68 7.06 5.25
N ASP A 201 5.72 7.67 5.83
CA ASP A 201 5.76 8.37 7.12
C ASP A 201 5.59 7.48 8.35
N ARG A 202 5.93 8.04 9.52
CA ARG A 202 5.87 7.50 10.88
C ARG A 202 6.91 6.42 11.19
N GLY A 203 6.97 5.32 10.45
CA GLY A 203 7.97 4.26 10.62
C GLY A 203 9.20 4.47 9.72
N PRO A 204 10.31 3.75 9.97
CA PRO A 204 11.63 4.05 9.37
C PRO A 204 11.83 3.45 7.97
N GLY A 205 10.98 2.54 7.49
CA GLY A 205 11.25 1.72 6.31
C GLY A 205 10.37 1.91 5.07
N PRO A 206 9.80 3.10 4.75
CA PRO A 206 8.91 3.23 3.58
C PRO A 206 9.64 2.94 2.27
N HIS A 207 10.90 3.34 2.13
CA HIS A 207 11.72 3.05 0.94
C HIS A 207 11.94 1.54 0.74
N MET A 208 12.15 0.78 1.83
CA MET A 208 12.27 -0.68 1.76
C MET A 208 10.94 -1.36 1.42
N ILE A 209 9.81 -0.82 1.89
CA ILE A 209 8.48 -1.27 1.53
C ILE A 209 8.25 -1.07 0.03
N MET A 210 8.58 0.10 -0.50
CA MET A 210 8.47 0.38 -1.93
C MET A 210 9.33 -0.56 -2.77
N ASP A 211 10.60 -0.77 -2.41
CA ASP A 211 11.49 -1.73 -3.06
C ASP A 211 10.87 -3.15 -3.08
N LYS A 212 10.25 -3.56 -1.98
CA LYS A 212 9.56 -4.85 -1.87
C LYS A 212 8.33 -4.94 -2.77
N LEU A 213 7.49 -3.89 -2.78
CA LEU A 213 6.28 -3.83 -3.60
C LEU A 213 6.61 -3.81 -5.10
N MET A 214 7.68 -3.14 -5.52
CA MET A 214 8.11 -3.12 -6.92
C MET A 214 8.46 -4.50 -7.47
N THR A 215 8.86 -5.42 -6.61
CA THR A 215 9.17 -6.82 -6.98
C THR A 215 8.00 -7.77 -6.77
N TYR A 216 6.87 -7.29 -6.23
CA TYR A 216 5.73 -8.14 -5.96
C TYR A 216 4.99 -8.52 -7.24
N HIS A 217 4.55 -9.79 -7.33
CA HIS A 217 4.06 -10.37 -8.59
C HIS A 217 2.75 -9.81 -9.12
N SER A 218 1.86 -9.31 -8.26
CA SER A 218 0.56 -8.74 -8.66
C SER A 218 0.01 -7.85 -7.57
N LEU A 219 -0.09 -6.54 -7.83
CA LEU A 219 -0.66 -5.59 -6.87
C LEU A 219 -1.24 -4.35 -7.55
N ASP A 220 -2.05 -3.66 -6.78
CA ASP A 220 -2.42 -2.25 -7.02
C ASP A 220 -2.40 -1.46 -5.70
N ILE A 221 -2.39 -0.13 -5.81
CA ILE A 221 -2.25 0.79 -4.69
C ILE A 221 -3.33 1.87 -4.81
N GLN A 222 -4.09 2.11 -3.77
CA GLN A 222 -4.91 3.32 -3.64
C GLN A 222 -4.11 4.30 -2.79
N TRP A 223 -3.77 5.46 -3.36
CA TRP A 223 -2.90 6.42 -2.68
C TRP A 223 -3.55 6.95 -1.40
N GLY A 224 -2.79 6.96 -0.31
CA GLY A 224 -3.14 7.65 0.93
C GLY A 224 -2.68 9.12 0.91
N ASN A 225 -3.09 9.89 1.91
CA ASN A 225 -2.68 11.29 2.02
C ASN A 225 -1.17 11.45 2.22
N HIS A 226 -0.53 10.54 2.97
CA HIS A 226 0.93 10.54 3.11
C HIS A 226 1.63 10.17 1.79
N ASP A 227 1.08 9.26 1.00
CA ASP A 227 1.66 8.90 -0.30
C ASP A 227 1.59 10.10 -1.27
N VAL A 228 0.43 10.79 -1.36
CA VAL A 228 0.26 11.97 -2.21
C VAL A 228 1.16 13.13 -1.73
N LEU A 229 1.37 13.27 -0.42
CA LEU A 229 2.32 14.24 0.14
C LEU A 229 3.73 14.00 -0.40
N TRP A 230 4.22 12.76 -0.36
CA TRP A 230 5.52 12.38 -0.90
C TRP A 230 5.58 12.51 -2.42
N MET A 231 4.50 12.21 -3.14
CA MET A 231 4.39 12.46 -4.58
C MET A 231 4.52 13.96 -4.89
N GLY A 232 3.82 14.83 -4.15
CA GLY A 232 3.94 16.28 -4.28
C GLY A 232 5.36 16.78 -4.00
N ALA A 233 6.02 16.26 -2.97
CA ALA A 233 7.40 16.57 -2.63
C ALA A 233 8.36 16.16 -3.76
N ALA A 234 8.22 14.96 -4.30
CA ALA A 234 9.03 14.47 -5.42
C ALA A 234 8.78 15.26 -6.73
N ALA A 235 7.58 15.81 -6.91
CA ALA A 235 7.27 16.70 -8.02
C ALA A 235 7.85 18.12 -7.82
N GLY A 236 8.35 18.45 -6.60
CA GLY A 236 8.97 19.72 -6.27
C GLY A 236 8.03 20.75 -5.65
N GLN A 237 6.87 20.33 -5.11
CA GLN A 237 5.98 21.22 -4.36
C GLN A 237 6.59 21.52 -2.98
N LYS A 238 6.96 22.78 -2.75
CA LYS A 238 7.71 23.19 -1.54
C LYS A 238 6.95 22.96 -0.23
N GLY A 239 5.63 23.17 -0.22
CA GLY A 239 4.78 22.89 0.93
C GLY A 239 4.78 21.40 1.29
N CYS A 240 4.74 20.52 0.28
CA CYS A 240 4.84 19.07 0.47
C CYS A 240 6.23 18.68 1.00
N ILE A 241 7.31 19.24 0.44
CA ILE A 241 8.70 18.99 0.89
C ILE A 241 8.87 19.35 2.36
N ALA A 242 8.41 20.54 2.76
CA ALA A 242 8.52 20.99 4.14
C ALA A 242 7.72 20.09 5.10
N ASN A 243 6.52 19.66 4.71
CA ASN A 243 5.72 18.72 5.48
C ASN A 243 6.38 17.34 5.61
N VAL A 244 6.93 16.77 4.54
CA VAL A 244 7.67 15.49 4.57
C VAL A 244 8.83 15.57 5.57
N ILE A 245 9.69 16.58 5.46
CA ILE A 245 10.85 16.73 6.35
C ILE A 245 10.41 16.94 7.80
N ARG A 246 9.37 17.77 8.02
CA ARG A 246 8.80 17.99 9.37
C ARG A 246 8.29 16.69 9.98
N ILE A 247 7.59 15.86 9.21
CA ILE A 247 7.06 14.58 9.71
C ILE A 247 8.22 13.63 10.02
N CYS A 248 9.21 13.50 9.12
CA CYS A 248 10.40 12.70 9.37
C CYS A 248 11.14 13.16 10.63
N ALA A 249 11.36 14.46 10.81
CA ALA A 249 11.98 15.02 12.01
C ALA A 249 11.15 14.72 13.26
N ARG A 250 9.83 14.90 13.22
CA ARG A 250 8.93 14.63 14.35
C ARG A 250 9.00 13.20 14.86
N TYR A 251 9.17 12.23 13.97
CA TYR A 251 9.25 10.81 14.31
C TYR A 251 10.69 10.29 14.46
N GLY A 252 11.71 11.16 14.32
CA GLY A 252 13.12 10.79 14.44
C GLY A 252 13.59 9.89 13.29
N ASN A 253 13.06 10.10 12.08
CA ASN A 253 13.29 9.25 10.92
C ASN A 253 13.89 10.05 9.74
N LEU A 254 14.76 11.04 10.01
CA LEU A 254 15.45 11.80 8.95
C LEU A 254 16.34 10.92 8.08
N ASP A 255 16.81 9.78 8.61
CA ASP A 255 17.59 8.76 7.87
C ASP A 255 16.85 8.23 6.64
N ILE A 256 15.50 8.27 6.62
CA ILE A 256 14.73 7.94 5.42
C ILE A 256 15.15 8.84 4.25
N LEU A 257 15.36 10.13 4.53
CA LEU A 257 15.74 11.11 3.51
C LEU A 257 17.22 10.98 3.17
N GLU A 258 18.09 10.90 4.16
CA GLU A 258 19.55 10.89 3.96
C GLU A 258 20.05 9.51 3.48
N ASP A 259 19.83 8.44 4.23
CA ASP A 259 20.31 7.10 3.88
C ASP A 259 19.37 6.39 2.88
N GLY A 260 18.06 6.54 3.07
CA GLY A 260 17.07 5.88 2.21
C GLY A 260 17.01 6.43 0.79
N TYR A 261 17.08 7.75 0.64
CA TYR A 261 16.95 8.44 -0.64
C TYR A 261 18.16 9.29 -1.05
N GLY A 262 19.16 9.48 -0.18
CA GLY A 262 20.35 10.30 -0.49
C GLY A 262 20.06 11.80 -0.58
N ILE A 263 19.01 12.27 0.10
CA ILE A 263 18.64 13.70 0.14
C ILE A 263 19.45 14.38 1.25
N ASN A 264 20.34 15.30 0.87
CA ASN A 264 21.24 15.98 1.79
C ASN A 264 20.50 17.04 2.63
N LEU A 265 20.42 16.84 3.94
CA LEU A 265 19.80 17.74 4.91
C LEU A 265 20.82 18.65 5.62
N LEU A 266 22.13 18.55 5.34
CA LEU A 266 23.18 19.35 5.99
C LEU A 266 22.91 20.87 5.94
N PRO A 267 22.41 21.48 4.83
CA PRO A 267 22.09 22.90 4.83
C PRO A 267 21.00 23.29 5.85
N LEU A 268 19.98 22.45 6.03
CA LEU A 268 18.94 22.65 7.05
C LEU A 268 19.50 22.44 8.46
N ALA A 269 20.34 21.42 8.65
CA ALA A 269 20.98 21.14 9.93
C ALA A 269 21.87 22.33 10.39
N THR A 270 22.71 22.85 9.50
CA THR A 270 23.56 24.02 9.78
C THR A 270 22.71 25.23 10.14
N PHE A 271 21.73 25.57 9.31
CA PHE A 271 20.80 26.67 9.55
C PHE A 271 20.08 26.54 10.89
N SER A 272 19.65 25.33 11.25
CA SER A 272 18.93 25.08 12.49
C SER A 272 19.82 25.29 13.73
N LEU A 273 21.09 24.95 13.65
CA LEU A 273 22.07 25.20 14.72
C LEU A 273 22.40 26.69 14.85
N ASP A 274 22.60 27.37 13.73
CA ASP A 274 22.96 28.80 13.74
C ASP A 274 21.77 29.66 14.21
N THR A 275 20.55 29.31 13.83
CA THR A 275 19.34 30.11 14.11
C THR A 275 18.70 29.74 15.46
N TYR A 276 18.64 28.46 15.80
CA TYR A 276 17.93 27.94 16.98
C TYR A 276 18.86 27.28 18.00
N GLY A 277 20.19 27.45 17.89
CA GLY A 277 21.19 26.82 18.76
C GLY A 277 21.02 27.13 20.25
N SER A 278 20.55 28.33 20.60
CA SER A 278 20.28 28.75 21.98
C SER A 278 18.85 28.45 22.47
N ASP A 279 17.96 27.99 21.57
CA ASP A 279 16.58 27.72 21.88
C ASP A 279 16.39 26.24 22.33
N PRO A 280 15.72 25.97 23.44
CA PRO A 280 15.42 24.61 23.88
C PRO A 280 14.43 23.87 22.95
N CYS A 281 13.74 24.57 22.05
CA CYS A 281 12.74 24.02 21.11
C CYS A 281 11.73 23.07 21.79
N ALA A 282 11.26 23.41 22.99
CA ALA A 282 10.51 22.52 23.88
C ALA A 282 9.22 21.96 23.24
N CYS A 283 8.62 22.70 22.32
CA CYS A 283 7.38 22.30 21.62
C CYS A 283 7.60 21.24 20.51
N PHE A 284 8.87 20.97 20.15
CA PHE A 284 9.23 20.15 19.00
C PHE A 284 9.84 18.79 19.38
N GLN A 285 9.49 18.28 20.55
CA GLN A 285 9.96 16.97 21.01
C GLN A 285 9.56 15.84 20.05
N LEU A 286 10.45 14.85 19.95
CA LEU A 286 10.23 13.71 19.06
C LEU A 286 9.07 12.84 19.54
N LYS A 287 8.31 12.29 18.59
CA LYS A 287 7.30 11.25 18.82
C LYS A 287 7.87 9.92 18.32
N GLY A 288 8.16 9.00 19.22
CA GLY A 288 8.63 7.67 18.85
C GLY A 288 9.83 7.23 19.70
N ALA A 289 10.12 5.94 19.68
CA ALA A 289 11.17 5.32 20.49
C ALA A 289 12.42 4.98 19.65
N ASN A 290 12.72 5.73 18.61
CA ASN A 290 13.94 5.47 17.84
C ASN A 290 15.14 5.88 18.69
N ALA A 291 16.12 4.96 18.82
CA ALA A 291 17.31 5.13 19.62
C ALA A 291 18.31 6.09 18.92
N CYS A 292 18.01 7.39 18.97
CA CYS A 292 18.97 8.41 18.58
C CYS A 292 19.89 8.73 19.78
N SER A 293 21.13 9.08 19.50
CA SER A 293 22.01 9.64 20.54
C SER A 293 21.44 10.98 21.06
N PRO A 294 21.79 11.43 22.27
CA PRO A 294 21.32 12.72 22.78
C PRO A 294 21.63 13.89 21.85
N SER A 295 22.79 13.91 21.21
CA SER A 295 23.19 14.96 20.25
C SER A 295 22.38 14.92 18.96
N GLU A 296 22.08 13.76 18.43
CA GLU A 296 21.19 13.60 17.26
C GLU A 296 19.76 14.03 17.58
N THR A 297 19.27 13.66 18.77
CA THR A 297 17.95 14.09 19.24
C THR A 297 17.85 15.59 19.31
N GLU A 298 18.86 16.25 19.85
CA GLU A 298 18.92 17.71 20.00
C GLU A 298 18.96 18.41 18.63
N LEU A 299 19.74 17.90 17.69
CA LEU A 299 19.78 18.39 16.30
C LEU A 299 18.44 18.20 15.61
N ASN A 300 17.82 17.02 15.71
CA ASN A 300 16.52 16.72 15.14
C ASN A 300 15.42 17.66 15.65
N ILE A 301 15.41 17.98 16.95
CA ILE A 301 14.46 18.93 17.54
C ILE A 301 14.60 20.32 16.94
N ARG A 302 15.85 20.81 16.74
CA ARG A 302 16.11 22.11 16.10
C ARG A 302 15.72 22.12 14.62
N MET A 303 16.08 21.08 13.88
CA MET A 303 15.66 20.91 12.48
C MET A 303 14.14 20.85 12.36
N HIS A 304 13.47 20.17 13.30
CA HIS A 304 12.01 20.08 13.37
C HIS A 304 11.38 21.48 13.52
N LYS A 305 11.89 22.32 14.43
CA LYS A 305 11.42 23.71 14.57
C LYS A 305 11.70 24.52 13.31
N ALA A 306 12.92 24.49 12.80
CA ALA A 306 13.34 25.24 11.63
C ALA A 306 12.45 24.96 10.42
N ILE A 307 12.28 23.68 10.07
CA ILE A 307 11.46 23.30 8.93
C ILE A 307 9.97 23.58 9.15
N SER A 308 9.47 23.55 10.40
CA SER A 308 8.09 23.90 10.71
C SER A 308 7.81 25.38 10.46
N ILE A 309 8.72 26.27 10.84
CA ILE A 309 8.59 27.71 10.56
C ILE A 309 8.64 27.97 9.05
N ILE A 310 9.58 27.34 8.34
CA ILE A 310 9.66 27.40 6.87
C ILE A 310 8.37 26.89 6.24
N GLN A 311 7.81 25.77 6.74
CA GLN A 311 6.53 25.22 6.26
C GLN A 311 5.41 26.24 6.36
N PHE A 312 5.21 26.88 7.52
CA PHE A 312 4.14 27.86 7.70
C PHE A 312 4.29 29.07 6.78
N LYS A 313 5.53 29.50 6.50
CA LYS A 313 5.78 30.58 5.53
C LYS A 313 5.43 30.15 4.10
N VAL A 314 5.91 28.98 3.67
CA VAL A 314 5.64 28.44 2.33
C VAL A 314 4.15 28.18 2.12
N GLU A 315 3.47 27.54 3.09
CA GLU A 315 2.02 27.32 3.02
C GLU A 315 1.26 28.66 2.92
N GLY A 316 1.67 29.70 3.66
CA GLY A 316 1.07 31.01 3.56
C GLY A 316 1.27 31.69 2.20
N GLN A 317 2.40 31.44 1.52
CA GLN A 317 2.61 31.90 0.14
C GLN A 317 1.66 31.16 -0.82
N ILE A 318 1.55 29.81 -0.72
CA ILE A 318 0.63 29.03 -1.54
C ILE A 318 -0.83 29.49 -1.36
N ILE A 319 -1.27 29.73 -0.12
CA ILE A 319 -2.62 30.21 0.17
C ILE A 319 -2.89 31.57 -0.47
N ARG A 320 -1.90 32.49 -0.46
CA ARG A 320 -2.01 33.82 -1.12
C ARG A 320 -2.06 33.68 -2.65
N GLU A 321 -1.36 32.72 -3.22
CA GLU A 321 -1.38 32.42 -4.67
C GLU A 321 -2.67 31.74 -5.13
N HIS A 322 -3.34 31.01 -4.22
CA HIS A 322 -4.54 30.20 -4.46
C HIS A 322 -5.71 30.59 -3.55
N PRO A 323 -6.27 31.82 -3.66
CA PRO A 323 -7.42 32.24 -2.85
C PRO A 323 -8.66 31.36 -3.10
N GLU A 324 -8.74 30.70 -4.25
CA GLU A 324 -9.80 29.74 -4.59
C GLU A 324 -9.82 28.50 -3.68
N PHE A 325 -8.73 28.19 -2.99
CA PHE A 325 -8.69 27.09 -2.02
C PHE A 325 -9.37 27.43 -0.69
N CYS A 326 -9.69 28.70 -0.44
CA CYS A 326 -10.41 29.16 0.76
C CYS A 326 -9.73 28.73 2.08
N LEU A 327 -8.40 28.79 2.15
CA LEU A 327 -7.58 28.34 3.29
C LEU A 327 -7.04 29.50 4.16
N ASP A 328 -7.58 30.72 4.04
CA ASP A 328 -7.10 31.90 4.78
C ASP A 328 -7.07 31.71 6.29
N GLY A 329 -8.01 30.92 6.83
CA GLY A 329 -8.05 30.58 8.25
C GLY A 329 -6.82 29.83 8.76
N ARG A 330 -6.03 29.22 7.86
CA ARG A 330 -4.78 28.52 8.16
C ARG A 330 -3.57 29.47 8.25
N ASN A 331 -3.68 30.69 7.72
CA ASN A 331 -2.64 31.71 7.79
C ASN A 331 -2.63 32.34 9.17
N LEU A 332 -1.76 31.88 10.06
CA LEU A 332 -1.73 32.31 11.47
C LEU A 332 -0.54 33.20 11.82
N LEU A 333 0.57 33.19 11.03
CA LEU A 333 1.78 33.93 11.39
C LEU A 333 1.56 35.44 11.52
N HIS A 334 0.69 36.06 10.72
CA HIS A 334 0.38 37.49 10.79
C HIS A 334 -0.49 37.88 11.99
N ARG A 335 -1.01 36.89 12.73
CA ARG A 335 -1.84 37.10 13.92
C ARG A 335 -1.04 37.04 15.22
N ILE A 336 0.27 36.77 15.12
CA ILE A 336 1.18 36.67 16.27
C ILE A 336 1.62 38.08 16.68
N ASP A 337 1.47 38.40 17.96
CA ASP A 337 2.13 39.52 18.62
C ASP A 337 3.45 39.00 19.22
N LEU A 338 4.56 39.25 18.52
CA LEU A 338 5.88 38.80 18.93
C LEU A 338 6.37 39.44 20.23
N ASP A 339 5.97 40.69 20.51
CA ASP A 339 6.38 41.42 21.71
C ASP A 339 5.68 40.85 22.95
N ARG A 340 4.38 40.56 22.83
CA ARG A 340 3.57 40.00 23.92
C ARG A 340 3.67 38.47 24.01
N GLY A 341 4.07 37.82 22.95
CA GLY A 341 4.10 36.33 22.85
C GLY A 341 2.71 35.74 22.86
N THR A 342 1.76 36.37 22.18
CA THR A 342 0.37 35.96 22.07
C THR A 342 -0.06 35.85 20.62
N ILE A 343 -1.17 35.16 20.37
CA ILE A 343 -1.81 35.06 19.05
C ILE A 343 -3.30 35.34 19.16
N LEU A 344 -3.82 36.10 18.19
CA LEU A 344 -5.25 36.40 18.10
C LEU A 344 -5.96 35.36 17.24
N LEU A 345 -6.78 34.50 17.86
CA LEU A 345 -7.67 33.55 17.19
C LEU A 345 -9.13 34.00 17.26
N GLU A 346 -10.04 33.30 16.59
CA GLU A 346 -11.50 33.59 16.64
C GLU A 346 -12.06 33.56 18.05
N GLY A 347 -11.53 32.67 18.91
CA GLY A 347 -11.90 32.53 20.34
C GLY A 347 -11.26 33.56 21.28
N GLY A 348 -10.46 34.52 20.76
CA GLY A 348 -9.75 35.53 21.53
C GLY A 348 -8.22 35.37 21.51
N GLU A 349 -7.55 36.17 22.34
CA GLU A 349 -6.08 36.19 22.46
C GLU A 349 -5.64 34.96 23.29
N GLN A 350 -4.62 34.24 22.80
CA GLN A 350 -4.05 33.04 23.41
C GLN A 350 -2.55 33.22 23.67
N GLU A 351 -2.06 32.80 24.84
CA GLU A 351 -0.61 32.76 25.10
C GLU A 351 0.06 31.65 24.30
N MET A 352 1.23 31.94 23.75
CA MET A 352 2.05 30.98 23.02
C MET A 352 3.05 30.27 23.92
N LEU A 353 3.19 28.97 23.75
CA LEU A 353 4.16 28.11 24.46
C LEU A 353 5.61 28.39 24.05
N ASP A 354 5.81 28.91 22.85
CA ASP A 354 7.12 29.27 22.29
C ASP A 354 7.03 30.69 21.72
N ARG A 355 8.03 31.52 22.03
CA ARG A 355 8.08 32.95 21.67
C ARG A 355 9.30 33.28 20.83
N TYR A 356 10.12 32.32 20.48
CA TYR A 356 11.37 32.55 19.77
C TYR A 356 11.21 32.31 18.27
N PHE A 357 11.01 33.37 17.50
CA PHE A 357 10.77 33.35 16.05
C PHE A 357 11.73 34.28 15.32
N PRO A 358 13.05 34.03 15.32
CA PRO A 358 14.07 34.98 14.84
C PRO A 358 14.00 35.29 13.34
N THR A 359 13.32 34.43 12.55
CA THR A 359 13.23 34.59 11.10
C THR A 359 11.89 35.13 10.61
N ILE A 360 10.93 35.40 11.51
CA ILE A 360 9.64 36.00 11.16
C ILE A 360 9.79 37.52 11.12
N ASP A 361 9.53 38.10 9.94
CA ASP A 361 9.44 39.54 9.75
C ASP A 361 8.00 40.02 10.01
N PRO A 362 7.73 40.84 11.04
CA PRO A 362 6.36 41.32 11.31
C PRO A 362 5.71 42.07 10.14
N ALA A 363 6.50 42.69 9.25
CA ALA A 363 5.98 43.39 8.09
C ALA A 363 5.52 42.45 6.96
N ASP A 364 6.15 41.27 6.83
CA ASP A 364 5.74 40.21 5.92
C ASP A 364 6.08 38.82 6.50
N PRO A 365 5.22 38.28 7.39
CA PRO A 365 5.49 37.08 8.16
C PRO A 365 5.69 35.82 7.32
N TYR A 366 5.23 35.83 6.08
CA TYR A 366 5.33 34.68 5.17
C TYR A 366 6.52 34.76 4.21
N ARG A 367 7.30 35.85 4.27
CA ARG A 367 8.51 35.96 3.46
C ARG A 367 9.62 35.07 4.01
N LEU A 368 10.17 34.23 3.15
CA LEU A 368 11.37 33.44 3.46
C LEU A 368 12.57 34.39 3.54
N THR A 369 13.47 34.16 4.50
CA THR A 369 14.80 34.77 4.46
C THR A 369 15.58 34.29 3.25
N ALA A 370 16.64 34.97 2.88
CA ALA A 370 17.50 34.54 1.76
C ALA A 370 18.04 33.13 1.98
N GLU A 371 18.38 32.80 3.23
CA GLU A 371 18.90 31.48 3.60
C GLU A 371 17.82 30.40 3.57
N GLU A 372 16.64 30.64 4.16
CA GLU A 372 15.48 29.74 4.10
C GLU A 372 15.11 29.45 2.64
N ASN A 373 15.09 30.49 1.77
CA ASN A 373 14.79 30.29 0.36
C ASN A 373 15.85 29.43 -0.34
N ALA A 374 17.14 29.69 -0.07
CA ALA A 374 18.23 28.88 -0.64
C ALA A 374 18.18 27.41 -0.21
N ILE A 375 17.79 27.13 1.06
CA ILE A 375 17.56 25.78 1.57
C ILE A 375 16.42 25.13 0.80
N MET A 376 15.26 25.80 0.67
CA MET A 376 14.09 25.24 -0.01
C MET A 376 14.35 24.97 -1.50
N GLU A 377 15.11 25.81 -2.20
CA GLU A 377 15.51 25.57 -3.59
C GLU A 377 16.41 24.32 -3.71
N ARG A 378 17.39 24.18 -2.82
CA ARG A 378 18.26 23.00 -2.79
C ARG A 378 17.49 21.72 -2.48
N LEU A 379 16.58 21.77 -1.51
CA LEU A 379 15.73 20.63 -1.16
C LEU A 379 14.81 20.26 -2.34
N ALA A 380 14.16 21.24 -2.97
CA ALA A 380 13.32 21.00 -4.14
C ALA A 380 14.11 20.31 -5.27
N ALA A 381 15.32 20.80 -5.56
CA ALA A 381 16.20 20.17 -6.53
C ALA A 381 16.61 18.74 -6.11
N ALA A 382 16.90 18.50 -4.83
CA ALA A 382 17.28 17.18 -4.33
C ALA A 382 16.12 16.17 -4.45
N PHE A 383 14.89 16.53 -4.07
CA PHE A 383 13.72 15.65 -4.22
C PHE A 383 13.42 15.33 -5.69
N GLN A 384 13.50 16.33 -6.58
CA GLN A 384 13.24 16.14 -8.02
C GLN A 384 14.30 15.30 -8.72
N ASN A 385 15.56 15.36 -8.28
CA ASN A 385 16.68 14.66 -8.91
C ASN A 385 17.05 13.34 -8.23
N CYS A 386 16.40 12.96 -7.13
CA CYS A 386 16.62 11.67 -6.48
C CYS A 386 16.06 10.54 -7.33
N GLU A 387 16.92 9.79 -8.04
CA GLU A 387 16.50 8.74 -8.97
C GLU A 387 15.66 7.67 -8.30
N LYS A 388 16.06 7.19 -7.11
CA LYS A 388 15.32 6.18 -6.35
C LYS A 388 13.92 6.66 -5.98
N LEU A 389 13.79 7.90 -5.50
CA LEU A 389 12.48 8.48 -5.19
C LEU A 389 11.62 8.60 -6.45
N GLN A 390 12.19 9.06 -7.56
CA GLN A 390 11.47 9.16 -8.83
C GLN A 390 11.05 7.79 -9.38
N GLN A 391 11.83 6.72 -9.16
CA GLN A 391 11.42 5.35 -9.51
C GLN A 391 10.22 4.91 -8.68
N HIS A 392 10.22 5.17 -7.37
CA HIS A 392 9.09 4.87 -6.49
C HIS A 392 7.83 5.64 -6.90
N MET A 393 7.96 6.93 -7.23
CA MET A 393 6.81 7.73 -7.69
C MET A 393 6.26 7.24 -9.03
N ARG A 394 7.11 6.90 -9.98
CA ARG A 394 6.67 6.27 -11.24
C ARG A 394 5.92 4.96 -11.00
N PHE A 395 6.37 4.17 -10.04
CA PHE A 395 5.68 2.94 -9.65
C PHE A 395 4.31 3.22 -9.02
N LEU A 396 4.20 4.19 -8.10
CA LEU A 396 2.92 4.63 -7.53
C LEU A 396 1.96 5.12 -8.62
N LEU A 397 2.44 5.90 -9.59
CA LEU A 397 1.63 6.36 -10.73
C LEU A 397 1.18 5.22 -11.64
N ALA A 398 2.03 4.22 -11.86
CA ALA A 398 1.74 3.10 -12.76
C ALA A 398 0.80 2.05 -12.13
N LYS A 399 0.90 1.83 -10.83
CA LYS A 399 0.14 0.81 -10.08
C LYS A 399 -0.97 1.39 -9.22
N GLY A 400 -1.02 2.71 -9.06
CA GLY A 400 -1.91 3.39 -8.14
C GLY A 400 -2.93 4.32 -8.78
N SER A 401 -3.92 4.67 -7.95
CA SER A 401 -4.98 5.66 -8.20
C SER A 401 -5.59 6.08 -6.87
N LEU A 402 -6.44 7.11 -6.87
CA LEU A 402 -7.15 7.51 -5.65
C LEU A 402 -8.25 6.53 -5.24
N TYR A 403 -8.82 5.80 -6.19
CA TYR A 403 -9.80 4.73 -5.93
C TYR A 403 -9.69 3.60 -6.95
N LYS A 404 -10.25 2.46 -6.62
CA LYS A 404 -10.40 1.33 -7.54
C LYS A 404 -11.68 0.56 -7.26
N VAL A 405 -12.33 0.10 -8.31
CA VAL A 405 -13.37 -0.92 -8.23
C VAL A 405 -12.77 -2.24 -8.67
N TYR A 406 -12.84 -3.26 -7.83
CA TYR A 406 -12.28 -4.57 -8.14
C TYR A 406 -13.07 -5.71 -7.48
N ASN A 407 -13.56 -6.64 -8.30
CA ASN A 407 -14.33 -7.82 -7.86
C ASN A 407 -15.49 -7.50 -6.90
N GLY A 408 -16.24 -6.42 -7.16
CA GLY A 408 -17.36 -5.97 -6.34
C GLY A 408 -16.98 -5.19 -5.10
N ASN A 409 -15.71 -4.83 -4.94
CA ASN A 409 -15.24 -3.98 -3.85
C ASN A 409 -14.85 -2.61 -4.39
N LEU A 410 -15.30 -1.56 -3.73
CA LEU A 410 -14.85 -0.18 -3.91
C LEU A 410 -13.73 0.09 -2.90
N LEU A 411 -12.54 0.38 -3.42
CA LEU A 411 -11.32 0.56 -2.67
C LEU A 411 -10.90 2.03 -2.72
N TYR A 412 -10.68 2.66 -1.59
CA TYR A 412 -10.07 3.99 -1.45
C TYR A 412 -9.50 4.15 -0.04
N HIS A 413 -8.61 5.11 0.14
CA HIS A 413 -7.92 5.26 1.42
C HIS A 413 -8.79 5.97 2.48
N GLY A 414 -9.25 7.18 2.21
CA GLY A 414 -9.87 8.06 3.19
C GLY A 414 -11.40 8.02 3.24
N CYS A 415 -12.07 9.02 2.66
CA CYS A 415 -13.53 9.18 2.72
C CYS A 415 -14.11 9.71 1.41
N ILE A 416 -15.41 9.56 1.23
CA ILE A 416 -16.17 10.30 0.23
C ILE A 416 -16.71 11.56 0.91
N PRO A 417 -16.31 12.78 0.49
CA PRO A 417 -16.83 14.02 1.10
C PRO A 417 -18.35 14.11 1.01
N LEU A 418 -19.01 14.19 2.16
CA LEU A 418 -20.45 14.27 2.29
C LEU A 418 -20.88 15.54 3.03
N ASN A 419 -22.09 16.01 2.73
CA ASN A 419 -22.83 16.96 3.55
C ASN A 419 -23.46 16.25 4.76
N ARG A 420 -23.94 17.02 5.74
CA ARG A 420 -24.61 16.47 6.95
C ARG A 420 -25.89 15.69 6.66
N ASP A 421 -26.52 15.90 5.52
CA ASP A 421 -27.70 15.17 5.04
C ASP A 421 -27.37 13.89 4.25
N GLY A 422 -26.07 13.54 4.15
CA GLY A 422 -25.58 12.38 3.42
C GLY A 422 -25.50 12.55 1.90
N SER A 423 -25.82 13.73 1.36
CA SER A 423 -25.58 14.03 -0.06
C SER A 423 -24.09 14.24 -0.33
N PHE A 424 -23.65 13.96 -1.58
CA PHE A 424 -22.26 14.21 -1.98
C PHE A 424 -21.96 15.70 -1.93
N LYS A 425 -20.87 16.06 -1.25
CA LYS A 425 -20.40 17.44 -1.18
C LYS A 425 -19.88 17.86 -2.55
N GLU A 426 -20.35 19.00 -3.03
CA GLU A 426 -19.84 19.63 -4.24
C GLU A 426 -18.60 20.46 -3.91
N VAL A 427 -17.49 20.20 -4.60
CA VAL A 427 -16.17 20.80 -4.39
C VAL A 427 -15.74 21.54 -5.63
N ASP A 428 -15.30 22.78 -5.48
CA ASP A 428 -14.74 23.58 -6.57
C ASP A 428 -13.23 23.29 -6.71
N ILE A 429 -12.82 22.91 -7.91
CA ILE A 429 -11.40 22.75 -8.27
C ILE A 429 -11.15 23.61 -9.51
N TYR A 430 -10.45 24.73 -9.32
CA TYR A 430 -10.11 25.68 -10.36
C TYR A 430 -11.34 26.17 -11.18
N GLY A 431 -12.45 26.49 -10.49
CA GLY A 431 -13.67 27.03 -11.09
C GLY A 431 -14.60 25.98 -11.70
N GLN A 432 -14.31 24.70 -11.52
CA GLN A 432 -15.19 23.59 -11.91
C GLN A 432 -15.62 22.78 -10.68
N LYS A 433 -16.90 22.38 -10.69
CA LYS A 433 -17.51 21.68 -9.56
C LYS A 433 -17.52 20.18 -9.77
N TYR A 434 -17.08 19.44 -8.76
CA TYR A 434 -16.97 17.99 -8.76
C TYR A 434 -17.58 17.42 -7.47
N LYS A 435 -18.05 16.16 -7.53
CA LYS A 435 -18.56 15.44 -6.36
C LYS A 435 -18.43 13.94 -6.54
N GLY A 436 -18.46 13.17 -5.47
CA GLY A 436 -18.42 11.71 -5.51
C GLY A 436 -17.28 11.19 -6.39
N LYS A 437 -17.60 10.32 -7.34
CA LYS A 437 -16.63 9.71 -8.27
C LYS A 437 -15.89 10.75 -9.11
N SER A 438 -16.59 11.76 -9.63
CA SER A 438 -15.97 12.78 -10.48
C SER A 438 -14.92 13.62 -9.76
N LEU A 439 -15.05 13.82 -8.44
CA LEU A 439 -14.03 14.47 -7.62
C LEU A 439 -12.75 13.62 -7.54
N TYR A 440 -12.90 12.32 -7.32
CA TYR A 440 -11.77 11.39 -7.31
C TYR A 440 -11.03 11.37 -8.65
N GLU A 441 -11.77 11.31 -9.76
CA GLU A 441 -11.19 11.30 -11.12
C GLU A 441 -10.49 12.62 -11.45
N CYS A 442 -11.05 13.75 -11.02
CA CYS A 442 -10.42 15.07 -11.19
C CYS A 442 -9.09 15.16 -10.42
N LEU A 443 -9.10 14.83 -9.13
CA LEU A 443 -7.90 14.92 -8.28
C LEU A 443 -6.82 13.92 -8.72
N ASP A 444 -7.17 12.68 -9.08
CA ASP A 444 -6.25 11.69 -9.67
C ASP A 444 -5.59 12.24 -10.93
N GLY A 445 -6.38 12.86 -11.81
CA GLY A 445 -5.89 13.51 -13.02
C GLY A 445 -4.85 14.60 -12.72
N TYR A 446 -5.08 15.45 -11.72
CA TYR A 446 -4.12 16.49 -11.33
C TYR A 446 -2.84 15.93 -10.70
N VAL A 447 -2.93 14.92 -9.85
CA VAL A 447 -1.73 14.24 -9.31
C VAL A 447 -0.87 13.70 -10.46
N ARG A 448 -1.47 13.10 -11.50
CA ARG A 448 -0.72 12.65 -12.69
C ARG A 448 -0.12 13.82 -13.47
N LYS A 449 -0.85 14.94 -13.62
CA LYS A 449 -0.35 16.15 -14.29
C LYS A 449 0.90 16.73 -13.62
N ALA A 450 1.05 16.61 -12.29
CA ALA A 450 2.26 17.04 -11.57
C ALA A 450 3.55 16.42 -12.15
N PHE A 451 3.46 15.22 -12.71
CA PHE A 451 4.60 14.48 -13.27
C PHE A 451 4.63 14.47 -14.80
N MET A 452 3.46 14.39 -15.44
CA MET A 452 3.34 14.05 -16.87
C MET A 452 2.96 15.23 -17.76
N ALA A 453 2.43 16.33 -17.20
CA ALA A 453 2.02 17.46 -18.02
C ALA A 453 3.21 18.11 -18.70
N VAL A 454 3.06 18.37 -20.01
CA VAL A 454 4.07 19.10 -20.82
C VAL A 454 3.95 20.60 -20.53
N ASP A 455 2.70 21.10 -20.41
CA ASP A 455 2.44 22.50 -20.06
C ASP A 455 2.89 22.80 -18.61
N PRO A 456 3.77 23.79 -18.41
CA PRO A 456 4.25 24.17 -17.09
C PRO A 456 3.15 24.63 -16.13
N VAL A 457 2.09 25.30 -16.63
CA VAL A 457 0.96 25.76 -15.82
C VAL A 457 0.15 24.57 -15.29
N GLU A 458 -0.19 23.62 -16.16
CA GLU A 458 -0.90 22.41 -15.75
C GLU A 458 -0.05 21.55 -14.80
N ARG A 459 1.28 21.52 -14.98
CA ARG A 459 2.19 20.85 -14.07
C ARG A 459 2.22 21.51 -12.69
N ALA A 460 2.24 22.85 -12.64
CA ALA A 460 2.19 23.61 -11.39
C ALA A 460 0.87 23.34 -10.65
N ARG A 461 -0.27 23.48 -11.34
CA ARG A 461 -1.59 23.14 -10.78
C ARG A 461 -1.64 21.71 -10.22
N GLY A 462 -1.04 20.75 -10.92
CA GLY A 462 -0.93 19.38 -10.43
C GLY A 462 -0.16 19.28 -9.11
N ARG A 463 0.96 20.00 -8.98
CA ARG A 463 1.76 20.07 -7.74
C ARG A 463 0.96 20.68 -6.59
N ASP A 464 0.25 21.76 -6.84
CA ASP A 464 -0.51 22.47 -5.81
C ASP A 464 -1.71 21.65 -5.35
N ILE A 465 -2.32 20.86 -6.25
CA ILE A 465 -3.35 19.87 -5.89
C ILE A 465 -2.80 18.74 -5.02
N CYS A 466 -1.54 18.30 -5.17
CA CYS A 466 -0.96 17.33 -4.22
C CYS A 466 -0.92 17.90 -2.80
N TRP A 467 -0.56 19.19 -2.63
CA TRP A 467 -0.61 19.86 -1.35
C TRP A 467 -2.06 20.08 -0.86
N TYR A 468 -2.99 20.48 -1.74
CA TYR A 468 -4.41 20.56 -1.44
C TYR A 468 -4.97 19.24 -0.89
N ILE A 469 -4.70 18.12 -1.55
CA ILE A 469 -5.15 16.80 -1.14
C ILE A 469 -4.66 16.44 0.27
N TRP A 470 -3.46 16.87 0.63
CA TRP A 470 -2.85 16.60 1.94
C TRP A 470 -3.63 17.19 3.10
N LEU A 471 -4.19 18.41 2.96
CA LEU A 471 -4.67 19.16 4.13
C LEU A 471 -6.04 19.83 3.96
N HIS A 472 -6.62 19.84 2.76
CA HIS A 472 -7.87 20.58 2.53
C HIS A 472 -9.07 19.81 3.11
N GLN A 473 -10.00 20.55 3.75
CA GLN A 473 -11.20 19.99 4.39
C GLN A 473 -12.10 19.18 3.41
N ASP A 474 -12.10 19.52 2.13
CA ASP A 474 -12.89 18.88 1.10
C ASP A 474 -12.11 17.78 0.36
N SER A 475 -10.88 17.49 0.81
CA SER A 475 -10.07 16.40 0.27
C SER A 475 -10.63 15.05 0.70
N PRO A 476 -10.80 14.11 -0.24
CA PRO A 476 -11.22 12.76 0.08
C PRO A 476 -10.18 11.97 0.90
N LEU A 477 -8.92 12.42 0.92
CA LEU A 477 -7.85 11.75 1.67
C LEU A 477 -7.61 12.34 3.05
N PHE A 478 -8.03 13.59 3.30
CA PHE A 478 -7.85 14.22 4.62
C PHE A 478 -9.05 14.01 5.55
N GLY A 479 -10.27 14.24 5.07
CA GLY A 479 -11.51 13.91 5.75
C GLY A 479 -11.78 14.60 7.09
N LYS A 480 -11.24 15.81 7.30
CA LYS A 480 -11.45 16.64 8.50
C LYS A 480 -11.63 18.11 8.11
N ASP A 481 -12.20 18.90 9.02
CA ASP A 481 -12.46 20.32 8.81
C ASP A 481 -11.20 21.18 8.74
N LYS A 482 -10.17 20.87 9.51
CA LYS A 482 -8.87 21.56 9.53
C LYS A 482 -7.74 20.65 9.96
N MET A 483 -6.51 21.05 9.66
CA MET A 483 -5.29 20.43 10.18
C MET A 483 -4.63 21.36 11.20
N ALA A 484 -4.84 21.12 12.47
CA ALA A 484 -4.38 21.93 13.59
C ALA A 484 -2.88 21.73 13.91
N THR A 485 -2.00 21.97 12.92
CA THR A 485 -0.55 21.75 13.07
C THR A 485 0.09 22.84 13.91
N PHE A 486 -0.18 24.11 13.61
CA PHE A 486 0.34 25.26 14.32
C PHE A 486 -0.12 25.27 15.78
N GLU A 487 -1.41 25.08 15.99
CA GLU A 487 -2.04 25.10 17.30
C GLU A 487 -1.45 24.03 18.21
N ARG A 488 -1.19 22.83 17.69
CA ARG A 488 -0.60 21.71 18.46
C ARG A 488 0.84 21.93 18.89
N TYR A 489 1.58 22.80 18.20
CA TYR A 489 2.93 23.17 18.62
C TYR A 489 2.91 24.33 19.63
N PHE A 490 2.12 25.35 19.36
CA PHE A 490 2.29 26.63 20.01
C PHE A 490 1.23 26.99 21.05
N LEU A 491 0.14 26.25 21.15
CA LEU A 491 -0.96 26.59 22.06
C LEU A 491 -1.20 25.47 23.08
N ALA A 492 -1.43 25.86 24.34
CA ALA A 492 -1.73 24.94 25.41
C ALA A 492 -3.20 24.49 25.42
N ASP A 493 -4.09 25.35 24.93
CA ASP A 493 -5.53 25.09 24.90
C ASP A 493 -5.87 23.99 23.88
N LYS A 494 -6.28 22.83 24.39
CA LYS A 494 -6.62 21.66 23.58
C LYS A 494 -7.87 21.83 22.72
N GLU A 495 -8.75 22.77 23.03
CA GLU A 495 -9.91 23.06 22.19
C GLU A 495 -9.47 23.59 20.82
N THR A 496 -8.36 24.35 20.77
CA THR A 496 -7.78 24.82 19.50
C THR A 496 -7.25 23.67 18.64
N HIS A 497 -6.91 22.53 19.23
CA HIS A 497 -6.39 21.32 18.57
C HIS A 497 -7.49 20.42 17.98
N ARG A 498 -8.76 20.75 18.25
CA ARG A 498 -9.90 19.92 17.83
C ARG A 498 -10.04 19.96 16.32
N GLU A 499 -10.15 18.79 15.71
CA GLU A 499 -10.41 18.56 14.30
C GLU A 499 -11.68 17.76 14.16
N GLU A 500 -12.70 18.28 13.48
CA GLU A 500 -13.97 17.58 13.25
C GLU A 500 -13.87 16.72 11.99
N LYS A 501 -14.32 15.46 12.12
CA LYS A 501 -14.34 14.53 11.00
C LYS A 501 -15.43 14.90 10.00
N ASN A 502 -15.20 14.60 8.72
CA ASN A 502 -16.23 14.71 7.69
C ASN A 502 -17.47 13.88 8.06
N PRO A 503 -18.69 14.33 7.75
CA PRO A 503 -19.94 13.60 8.02
C PRO A 503 -19.94 12.16 7.54
N TYR A 504 -19.19 11.81 6.50
CA TYR A 504 -18.98 10.46 6.01
C TYR A 504 -18.74 9.44 7.16
N TYR A 505 -17.85 9.75 8.10
CA TYR A 505 -17.50 8.82 9.18
C TYR A 505 -18.64 8.52 10.16
N CYS A 506 -19.63 9.39 10.25
CA CYS A 506 -20.82 9.17 11.05
C CYS A 506 -21.92 8.38 10.31
N MET A 507 -21.80 8.28 8.97
CA MET A 507 -22.83 7.67 8.10
C MET A 507 -22.44 6.28 7.59
N LEU A 508 -21.37 5.70 8.10
CA LEU A 508 -20.90 4.37 7.68
C LEU A 508 -21.82 3.22 8.07
N GLU A 509 -22.80 3.45 8.95
CA GLU A 509 -23.83 2.48 9.33
C GLU A 509 -25.18 2.75 8.64
N ASP A 510 -25.31 3.86 7.88
CA ASP A 510 -26.52 4.22 7.15
C ASP A 510 -26.57 3.50 5.79
N GLU A 511 -27.49 2.54 5.66
CA GLU A 511 -27.60 1.69 4.45
C GLU A 511 -27.89 2.49 3.18
N ASP A 512 -28.70 3.56 3.28
CA ASP A 512 -29.07 4.38 2.13
C ASP A 512 -27.87 5.19 1.62
N THR A 513 -27.07 5.74 2.53
CA THR A 513 -25.85 6.48 2.17
C THR A 513 -24.80 5.55 1.59
N VAL A 514 -24.56 4.39 2.23
CA VAL A 514 -23.62 3.38 1.72
C VAL A 514 -24.09 2.86 0.35
N GLY A 515 -25.38 2.63 0.16
CA GLY A 515 -25.97 2.23 -1.12
C GLY A 515 -25.73 3.26 -2.22
N ARG A 516 -25.99 4.55 -1.94
CA ARG A 516 -25.71 5.66 -2.91
C ARG A 516 -24.23 5.77 -3.29
N ILE A 517 -23.33 5.57 -2.32
CA ILE A 517 -21.89 5.56 -2.61
C ILE A 517 -21.56 4.41 -3.57
N LEU A 518 -22.04 3.21 -3.31
CA LEU A 518 -21.78 2.06 -4.17
C LEU A 518 -22.32 2.29 -5.60
N GLU A 519 -23.54 2.81 -5.73
CA GLU A 519 -24.16 3.15 -7.03
C GLU A 519 -23.38 4.20 -7.79
N GLU A 520 -22.90 5.26 -7.13
CA GLU A 520 -22.08 6.32 -7.72
C GLU A 520 -20.81 5.76 -8.40
N PHE A 521 -20.22 4.72 -7.80
CA PHE A 521 -19.06 4.04 -8.36
C PHE A 521 -19.40 2.83 -9.24
N GLY A 522 -20.68 2.63 -9.58
CA GLY A 522 -21.14 1.60 -10.51
C GLY A 522 -21.22 0.19 -9.89
N LEU A 523 -21.39 0.09 -8.58
CA LEU A 523 -21.55 -1.16 -7.85
C LEU A 523 -23.00 -1.36 -7.39
N SER A 524 -23.41 -2.64 -7.26
CA SER A 524 -24.70 -2.99 -6.67
C SER A 524 -24.69 -2.70 -5.16
N PRO A 525 -25.70 -1.96 -4.62
CA PRO A 525 -25.83 -1.74 -3.18
C PRO A 525 -26.02 -3.03 -2.37
N GLN A 526 -26.54 -4.09 -3.00
CA GLN A 526 -26.82 -5.37 -2.33
C GLN A 526 -25.57 -6.26 -2.21
N GLU A 527 -24.70 -6.22 -3.24
CA GLU A 527 -23.56 -7.15 -3.35
C GLU A 527 -22.20 -6.47 -3.12
N GLY A 528 -22.13 -5.16 -3.38
CA GLY A 528 -20.90 -4.37 -3.30
C GLY A 528 -20.42 -4.17 -1.86
N HIS A 529 -19.12 -3.96 -1.71
CA HIS A 529 -18.49 -3.62 -0.46
C HIS A 529 -17.62 -2.38 -0.62
N ILE A 530 -17.50 -1.59 0.45
CA ILE A 530 -16.53 -0.52 0.58
C ILE A 530 -15.40 -1.03 1.48
N VAL A 531 -14.16 -0.85 1.06
CA VAL A 531 -12.97 -1.15 1.86
C VAL A 531 -12.10 0.10 1.92
N ASN A 532 -11.85 0.60 3.13
CA ASN A 532 -11.05 1.80 3.34
C ASN A 532 -10.20 1.73 4.62
N GLY A 533 -9.31 2.74 4.80
CA GLY A 533 -8.39 2.90 5.92
C GLY A 533 -8.47 4.28 6.58
N HIS A 534 -7.29 4.90 6.81
CA HIS A 534 -7.06 6.28 7.24
C HIS A 534 -7.46 6.62 8.69
N VAL A 535 -8.59 6.14 9.19
CA VAL A 535 -9.04 6.38 10.56
C VAL A 535 -8.94 5.08 11.34
N PRO A 536 -7.96 4.98 12.27
CA PRO A 536 -7.73 3.76 13.01
C PRO A 536 -8.95 3.31 13.80
N VAL A 537 -9.29 2.02 13.66
CA VAL A 537 -10.34 1.36 14.45
C VAL A 537 -9.81 1.12 15.85
N LYS A 538 -10.48 1.69 16.84
CA LYS A 538 -10.12 1.55 18.26
C LYS A 538 -10.71 0.26 18.85
N SER A 539 -10.17 -0.89 18.40
CA SER A 539 -10.65 -2.22 18.84
C SER A 539 -10.62 -2.39 20.36
N LYS A 540 -9.62 -1.79 21.02
CA LYS A 540 -9.54 -1.74 22.49
C LYS A 540 -10.76 -1.10 23.15
N ASN A 541 -11.43 -0.18 22.47
CA ASN A 541 -12.65 0.48 22.93
C ASN A 541 -13.93 -0.21 22.42
N GLY A 542 -13.81 -1.38 21.79
CA GLY A 542 -14.94 -2.14 21.26
C GLY A 542 -15.45 -1.65 19.90
N GLU A 543 -14.69 -0.78 19.19
CA GLU A 543 -15.06 -0.37 17.84
C GLU A 543 -14.93 -1.54 16.86
N ASN A 544 -15.97 -1.76 16.05
CA ASN A 544 -16.02 -2.84 15.08
C ASN A 544 -15.53 -2.33 13.70
N PRO A 545 -14.53 -2.98 13.07
CA PRO A 545 -14.08 -2.68 11.71
C PRO A 545 -15.14 -3.03 10.64
N VAL A 546 -16.07 -3.90 10.94
CA VAL A 546 -17.15 -4.34 10.04
C VAL A 546 -18.39 -3.51 10.33
N LYS A 547 -18.81 -2.69 9.38
CA LYS A 547 -19.93 -1.75 9.50
C LYS A 547 -21.00 -2.04 8.47
N CYS A 548 -22.21 -1.46 8.67
CA CYS A 548 -23.35 -1.59 7.76
C CYS A 548 -23.63 -3.05 7.36
N GLY A 549 -23.74 -3.95 8.34
CA GLY A 549 -24.00 -5.37 8.07
C GLY A 549 -22.96 -6.07 7.21
N GLY A 550 -21.72 -5.57 7.15
CA GLY A 550 -20.62 -6.13 6.33
C GLY A 550 -20.44 -5.46 4.97
N LYS A 551 -21.19 -4.41 4.66
CA LYS A 551 -21.03 -3.63 3.43
C LYS A 551 -19.83 -2.69 3.47
N VAL A 552 -19.43 -2.23 4.66
CA VAL A 552 -18.28 -1.34 4.86
C VAL A 552 -17.25 -2.01 5.77
N LEU A 553 -16.00 -2.02 5.34
CA LEU A 553 -14.88 -2.65 6.00
C LEU A 553 -13.76 -1.62 6.19
N VAL A 554 -13.63 -1.10 7.42
CA VAL A 554 -12.55 -0.17 7.79
C VAL A 554 -11.38 -1.01 8.30
N ILE A 555 -10.32 -1.13 7.50
CA ILE A 555 -9.23 -2.06 7.80
C ILE A 555 -7.96 -1.39 8.36
N ASP A 556 -8.04 -0.12 8.79
CA ASP A 556 -6.97 0.52 9.54
C ASP A 556 -6.96 0.02 10.99
N GLY A 557 -6.02 -0.83 11.31
CA GLY A 557 -5.79 -1.37 12.65
C GLY A 557 -4.56 -0.79 13.34
N GLY A 558 -3.87 0.19 12.68
CA GLY A 558 -2.69 0.85 13.23
C GLY A 558 -1.43 0.00 13.16
N PHE A 559 -0.94 -0.33 11.96
CA PHE A 559 0.38 -0.96 11.77
C PHE A 559 1.50 -0.17 12.47
N SER A 560 1.42 1.17 12.42
CA SER A 560 2.37 2.03 13.08
C SER A 560 2.43 1.79 14.59
N ARG A 561 3.62 1.51 15.10
CA ARG A 561 3.89 1.32 16.55
C ARG A 561 3.37 2.47 17.41
N ALA A 562 3.34 3.68 16.86
CA ALA A 562 2.83 4.87 17.54
C ALA A 562 1.34 4.77 17.90
N TYR A 563 0.55 3.99 17.16
CA TYR A 563 -0.90 3.84 17.33
C TYR A 563 -1.31 2.53 18.02
N GLN A 564 -0.47 1.50 18.07
CA GLN A 564 -0.79 0.19 18.63
C GLN A 564 -1.27 0.25 20.09
N LYS A 565 -0.80 1.25 20.86
CA LYS A 565 -1.28 1.47 22.24
C LYS A 565 -2.74 1.93 22.30
N GLU A 566 -3.21 2.63 21.27
CA GLU A 566 -4.57 3.16 21.17
C GLU A 566 -5.52 2.14 20.52
N THR A 567 -5.08 1.46 19.47
CA THR A 567 -5.88 0.48 18.72
C THR A 567 -5.99 -0.86 19.44
N GLY A 568 -4.92 -1.29 20.13
CA GLY A 568 -4.83 -2.58 20.80
C GLY A 568 -4.39 -3.74 19.90
N ILE A 569 -4.20 -3.48 18.60
CA ILE A 569 -3.74 -4.43 17.58
C ILE A 569 -2.67 -3.77 16.68
N ALA A 570 -2.04 -4.57 15.83
CA ALA A 570 -1.01 -4.12 14.89
C ALA A 570 -1.45 -4.22 13.42
N GLY A 571 -2.70 -3.93 13.13
CA GLY A 571 -3.23 -3.89 11.77
C GLY A 571 -4.22 -5.00 11.46
N TYR A 572 -4.90 -4.81 10.32
CA TYR A 572 -5.79 -5.81 9.74
C TYR A 572 -5.28 -6.25 8.37
N THR A 573 -5.59 -7.49 8.00
CA THR A 573 -5.64 -7.94 6.60
C THR A 573 -7.05 -8.41 6.29
N LEU A 574 -7.69 -7.81 5.30
CA LEU A 574 -8.88 -8.37 4.71
C LEU A 574 -8.45 -9.40 3.65
N ILE A 575 -9.02 -10.60 3.71
CA ILE A 575 -8.75 -11.71 2.79
C ILE A 575 -10.03 -12.03 2.03
N TYR A 576 -10.00 -11.89 0.72
CA TYR A 576 -11.10 -12.27 -0.16
C TYR A 576 -10.70 -13.48 -1.00
N ASN A 577 -11.29 -14.62 -0.71
CA ASN A 577 -11.04 -15.89 -1.41
C ASN A 577 -12.34 -16.45 -2.04
N SER A 578 -12.28 -17.66 -2.56
CA SER A 578 -13.43 -18.32 -3.19
C SER A 578 -14.58 -18.65 -2.24
N TYR A 579 -14.40 -18.54 -0.92
CA TYR A 579 -15.42 -18.82 0.10
C TYR A 579 -16.02 -17.57 0.74
N GLY A 580 -15.45 -16.39 0.45
CA GLY A 580 -15.94 -15.10 0.95
C GLY A 580 -14.86 -14.19 1.52
N LEU A 581 -15.29 -13.29 2.41
CA LEU A 581 -14.46 -12.28 3.06
C LEU A 581 -14.14 -12.70 4.50
N ILE A 582 -12.86 -12.60 4.87
CA ILE A 582 -12.33 -12.92 6.20
C ILE A 582 -11.45 -11.75 6.62
N LEU A 583 -11.67 -11.23 7.81
CA LEU A 583 -10.82 -10.20 8.41
C LEU A 583 -9.87 -10.86 9.42
N ALA A 584 -8.56 -10.66 9.22
CA ALA A 584 -7.52 -11.10 10.13
C ALA A 584 -6.96 -9.89 10.90
N ALA A 585 -7.11 -9.88 12.22
CA ALA A 585 -6.52 -8.90 13.11
C ALA A 585 -5.14 -9.40 13.57
N HIS A 586 -4.11 -8.57 13.46
CA HIS A 586 -2.74 -8.92 13.80
C HIS A 586 -2.34 -8.43 15.18
N GLU A 587 -1.69 -9.27 15.96
CA GLU A 587 -0.98 -8.85 17.16
C GLU A 587 0.32 -8.10 16.82
N PRO A 588 0.86 -7.28 17.75
CA PRO A 588 2.13 -6.59 17.56
C PRO A 588 3.28 -7.54 17.21
N PHE A 589 4.04 -7.17 16.18
CA PHE A 589 5.22 -7.91 15.76
C PHE A 589 6.45 -7.47 16.59
N GLU A 590 7.15 -8.44 17.20
CA GLU A 590 8.33 -8.16 18.03
C GLU A 590 9.50 -7.72 17.15
N SER A 591 10.03 -8.65 16.36
CA SER A 591 11.08 -8.41 15.37
C SER A 591 11.25 -9.62 14.43
N THR A 592 11.91 -9.41 13.30
CA THR A 592 12.30 -10.49 12.38
C THR A 592 13.22 -11.50 13.06
N GLU A 593 14.16 -11.05 13.88
CA GLU A 593 15.09 -11.89 14.62
C GLU A 593 14.35 -12.80 15.61
N ALA A 594 13.44 -12.24 16.40
CA ALA A 594 12.62 -13.01 17.33
C ALA A 594 11.75 -14.05 16.60
N ALA A 595 11.18 -13.70 15.45
CA ALA A 595 10.39 -14.62 14.64
C ALA A 595 11.23 -15.82 14.15
N ILE A 596 12.48 -15.61 13.77
CA ILE A 596 13.38 -16.66 13.32
C ILE A 596 13.88 -17.52 14.49
N GLU A 597 14.25 -16.90 15.63
CA GLU A 597 14.84 -17.59 16.77
C GLU A 597 13.83 -18.36 17.60
N LYS A 598 12.79 -17.65 18.04
CA LYS A 598 11.74 -18.19 18.90
C LYS A 598 10.64 -18.91 18.11
N GLU A 599 10.72 -18.86 16.76
CA GLU A 599 9.67 -19.33 15.87
C GLU A 599 8.31 -18.67 16.16
N SER A 600 8.37 -17.42 16.70
CA SER A 600 7.17 -16.65 16.98
C SER A 600 6.54 -16.19 15.67
N ASP A 601 5.23 -16.39 15.55
CA ASP A 601 4.45 -15.88 14.42
C ASP A 601 3.55 -14.74 14.92
N ILE A 602 3.14 -13.84 14.04
CA ILE A 602 2.07 -12.91 14.37
C ILE A 602 0.80 -13.75 14.59
N HIS A 603 0.31 -13.76 15.81
CA HIS A 603 -0.99 -14.36 16.08
C HIS A 603 -2.07 -13.49 15.42
N SER A 604 -2.93 -14.12 14.63
CA SER A 604 -3.99 -13.41 13.91
C SER A 604 -5.33 -14.04 14.23
N GLU A 605 -6.20 -13.27 14.86
CA GLU A 605 -7.60 -13.66 15.00
C GLU A 605 -8.34 -13.42 13.69
N SER A 606 -9.02 -14.47 13.21
CA SER A 606 -9.75 -14.40 11.94
C SER A 606 -11.26 -14.40 12.18
N THR A 607 -11.93 -13.34 11.75
CA THR A 607 -13.38 -13.21 11.77
C THR A 607 -13.95 -13.36 10.38
N ILE A 608 -14.94 -14.23 10.20
CA ILE A 608 -15.65 -14.38 8.92
C ILE A 608 -16.61 -13.19 8.79
N VAL A 609 -16.36 -12.31 7.84
CA VAL A 609 -17.21 -11.16 7.52
C VAL A 609 -18.41 -11.61 6.68
N LYS A 610 -18.15 -12.35 5.62
CA LYS A 610 -19.19 -12.82 4.70
C LYS A 610 -18.81 -14.19 4.15
N ARG A 611 -19.71 -15.16 4.29
CA ARG A 611 -19.59 -16.47 3.64
C ARG A 611 -20.52 -16.52 2.43
N VAL A 612 -20.01 -16.98 1.29
CA VAL A 612 -20.86 -17.17 0.10
C VAL A 612 -21.57 -18.52 0.15
N SER A 613 -22.78 -18.59 -0.39
CA SER A 613 -23.58 -19.83 -0.44
C SER A 613 -22.99 -20.86 -1.41
N SER A 614 -22.37 -20.41 -2.50
CA SER A 614 -21.65 -21.23 -3.46
C SER A 614 -20.24 -20.70 -3.65
N ARG A 615 -19.28 -21.60 -3.89
CA ARG A 615 -17.88 -21.24 -4.09
C ARG A 615 -17.73 -20.34 -5.30
N LYS A 616 -17.14 -19.13 -5.14
CA LYS A 616 -16.85 -18.24 -6.25
C LYS A 616 -15.77 -18.80 -7.17
N LEU A 617 -16.01 -18.69 -8.47
CA LEU A 617 -15.11 -19.11 -9.53
C LEU A 617 -14.41 -17.92 -10.18
N VAL A 618 -13.41 -18.17 -11.01
CA VAL A 618 -12.78 -17.12 -11.84
C VAL A 618 -13.83 -16.44 -12.72
N GLY A 619 -14.79 -17.19 -13.26
CA GLY A 619 -15.88 -16.65 -14.07
C GLY A 619 -16.76 -15.59 -13.40
N ASP A 620 -16.73 -15.52 -12.06
CA ASP A 620 -17.49 -14.54 -11.27
C ASP A 620 -16.67 -13.26 -10.97
N THR A 621 -15.43 -13.17 -11.46
CA THR A 621 -14.49 -12.07 -11.20
C THR A 621 -14.37 -11.12 -12.40
N ASP A 622 -13.76 -9.95 -12.18
CA ASP A 622 -13.48 -9.00 -13.26
C ASP A 622 -12.50 -9.59 -14.30
N VAL A 623 -11.53 -10.40 -13.86
CA VAL A 623 -10.69 -11.21 -14.76
C VAL A 623 -11.56 -12.16 -15.58
N GLY A 624 -12.53 -12.83 -14.95
CA GLY A 624 -13.48 -13.69 -15.63
C GLY A 624 -14.31 -12.96 -16.69
N LYS A 625 -14.74 -11.73 -16.44
CA LYS A 625 -15.43 -10.89 -17.45
C LYS A 625 -14.53 -10.62 -18.66
N GLN A 626 -13.24 -10.29 -18.42
CA GLN A 626 -12.26 -10.09 -19.50
C GLN A 626 -12.03 -11.38 -20.31
N LEU A 627 -11.93 -12.55 -19.64
CA LEU A 627 -11.78 -13.84 -20.32
C LEU A 627 -13.02 -14.16 -21.17
N LYS A 628 -14.22 -13.91 -20.65
CA LYS A 628 -15.47 -14.09 -21.42
C LYS A 628 -15.53 -13.19 -22.66
N THR A 629 -15.03 -11.96 -22.56
CA THR A 629 -14.91 -11.07 -23.73
C THR A 629 -13.93 -11.65 -24.74
N LYS A 630 -12.75 -12.10 -24.30
CA LYS A 630 -11.76 -12.75 -25.18
C LYS A 630 -12.30 -14.02 -25.86
N ILE A 631 -13.09 -14.81 -25.15
CA ILE A 631 -13.76 -16.00 -25.74
C ILE A 631 -14.68 -15.58 -26.87
N LYS A 632 -15.54 -14.56 -26.67
CA LYS A 632 -16.42 -14.05 -27.72
C LYS A 632 -15.64 -13.53 -28.93
N ASP A 633 -14.52 -12.84 -28.72
CA ASP A 633 -13.66 -12.38 -29.81
C ASP A 633 -13.08 -13.53 -30.61
N LEU A 634 -12.65 -14.62 -29.93
CA LEU A 634 -12.13 -15.82 -30.57
C LEU A 634 -13.24 -16.61 -31.30
N GLU A 635 -14.44 -16.67 -30.76
CA GLU A 635 -15.61 -17.26 -31.44
C GLU A 635 -15.95 -16.51 -32.72
N MET A 636 -15.92 -15.17 -32.71
CA MET A 636 -16.08 -14.35 -33.94
C MET A 636 -14.95 -14.62 -34.95
N LEU A 637 -13.72 -14.84 -34.49
CA LEU A 637 -12.61 -15.21 -35.39
C LEU A 637 -12.82 -16.60 -36.00
N LEU A 638 -13.26 -17.57 -35.19
CA LEU A 638 -13.61 -18.92 -35.68
C LEU A 638 -14.72 -18.89 -36.75
N GLU A 639 -15.77 -18.08 -36.54
CA GLU A 639 -16.82 -17.87 -37.52
C GLU A 639 -16.26 -17.25 -38.83
N ALA A 640 -15.36 -16.26 -38.70
CA ALA A 640 -14.70 -15.63 -39.85
C ALA A 640 -13.83 -16.64 -40.64
N TYR A 641 -13.13 -17.55 -39.97
CA TYR A 641 -12.43 -18.66 -40.64
C TYR A 641 -13.38 -19.63 -41.34
N HIS A 642 -14.45 -20.06 -40.68
CA HIS A 642 -15.42 -21.00 -41.27
C HIS A 642 -16.16 -20.41 -42.45
N THR A 643 -16.43 -19.11 -42.45
CA THR A 643 -17.09 -18.42 -43.59
C THR A 643 -16.13 -17.98 -44.70
N GLY A 644 -14.81 -18.15 -44.51
CA GLY A 644 -13.78 -17.70 -45.42
C GLY A 644 -13.57 -16.18 -45.46
N ALA A 645 -14.17 -15.43 -44.52
CA ALA A 645 -13.99 -13.98 -44.42
C ALA A 645 -12.54 -13.63 -43.98
N ILE A 646 -11.88 -14.51 -43.26
CA ILE A 646 -10.44 -14.49 -42.94
C ILE A 646 -9.87 -15.85 -43.33
N VAL A 647 -8.68 -15.85 -43.88
CA VAL A 647 -7.99 -17.09 -44.31
C VAL A 647 -7.02 -17.54 -43.26
N GLU A 648 -7.03 -18.83 -42.91
CA GLU A 648 -6.05 -19.43 -42.02
C GLU A 648 -4.62 -19.27 -42.53
N ARG A 649 -3.67 -19.04 -41.65
CA ARG A 649 -2.25 -18.92 -41.95
C ARG A 649 -1.51 -20.09 -41.29
N PHE A 650 -1.14 -21.09 -42.05
CA PHE A 650 -0.33 -22.17 -41.53
C PHE A 650 1.13 -21.73 -41.41
N PRO A 651 1.77 -21.94 -40.25
CA PRO A 651 3.20 -21.65 -40.14
C PRO A 651 3.96 -22.50 -41.17
N VAL A 652 4.75 -21.85 -41.96
CA VAL A 652 5.74 -22.53 -42.85
C VAL A 652 6.66 -23.28 -41.90
N ARG A 653 6.69 -24.62 -41.98
CA ARG A 653 7.56 -25.49 -41.19
C ARG A 653 9.01 -25.27 -41.53
#